data_987cecfbd47f23089ec7ac3443023f4e
#
_entry.id   987cecfbd47f23089ec7ac3443023f4e
#
_cell.length_a   1.000
_cell.length_b   1.000
_cell.length_c   1.000
_cell.angle_alpha   90.00
_cell.angle_beta   90.00
_cell.angle_gamma   90.00
#
_symmetry.space_group_name_H-M   'P 1'
#
loop_
_entity.id
_entity.type
_entity.pdbx_description
1 polymer ?
#
loop_
_entity_poly.entity_id
_entity_poly.type
_entity_poly.pdbx_seq_one_letter_code
_entity_poly.pdbx_strand_id
1 'polypeptide(L)'
;MTEKLVVVGAGMASGRMLEHLFEAEPNAFDVTLFGAEPRGNYNRIMLSPVLAGEKTFEQIVTHDADWYAANRVTCRFGETVTKIDRKRKVILTARGEARYDKLVIATGSAPFIIPVAGRDLPGVMAFRDLDDVNTMVAAAEKPNARAVVIGGGLLGLEAAAALRGRGMEVVVLHLMGHLMERQLDPAAGYLLRKELEDRGIRIHTEAQTKAILGDERVEAVLLDDGTIYPADIVVMAVGIRPETRIATDAGLHVERGIVVNDHMTSSDPDILAIGECVEHESICYGLVAPLYDMAKVAARALVREDAAFRPVETATQLKVTGVSLYSAGDFAEADDREEIVLRDASAGVYKRLVLKDNRIMGAVLYGETSDGGWFFDMLKKGTDVSDMRETLIFGQAFQGGAQLDPMAAVAALPDDAEICGCNGVCKGTIIGAIAGKGLASLDDVRAHTKASASCGTCTGLVEQLLSLTLGDTYNPAAVTPVCGCTDLGHDDVRRLIRAKRLKSIPAVMQELEWKTSCGCAKCRPALNYYLVSDWPDEYADDYQSRFINERVHANIQKDGTYSVVPRMWGGVTSSAELRAIADVVDKFDIPAVKVTGGQRIDMLGIRKQDLPAVWAELSKAGFVSGHAYAKGLRTVKTCVGSDWCRFGTQDSTGLGIRIEKFMWGSWTPAKVKMAVSGCPRNCAEATCKDVGVICVESGFEIHFAGAAGLDIKGTEKLGLVRSEDEALEHIVALVQMYREQGHYLERIYKWAKRIGYDEVRRQIMDDADRRKAYFDRFVFSQKFAQVDPWSERASGKDKHEFRSMATLSLEAAE
;
A
#
# COMPACT_ATOMS: atom_id res chain seq x y z
N MET A 1 -21.47 -45.56 7.63
CA MET A 1 -20.05 -45.12 7.61
C MET A 1 -20.01 -43.85 6.77
N THR A 2 -19.39 -42.81 7.26
CA THR A 2 -19.22 -41.55 6.52
C THR A 2 -18.33 -41.81 5.30
N GLU A 3 -18.72 -41.33 4.12
CA GLU A 3 -17.93 -41.48 2.90
C GLU A 3 -16.57 -40.74 3.05
N LYS A 4 -15.51 -41.34 2.48
CA LYS A 4 -14.16 -40.81 2.53
C LYS A 4 -13.90 -39.91 1.33
N LEU A 5 -13.63 -38.67 1.61
CA LEU A 5 -13.19 -37.67 0.60
C LEU A 5 -11.66 -37.45 0.72
N VAL A 6 -10.96 -37.77 -0.34
CA VAL A 6 -9.55 -37.42 -0.48
C VAL A 6 -9.41 -36.21 -1.38
N VAL A 7 -8.67 -35.19 -0.94
CA VAL A 7 -8.36 -33.98 -1.72
C VAL A 7 -6.86 -33.94 -1.96
N VAL A 8 -6.45 -33.85 -3.22
CA VAL A 8 -5.04 -33.82 -3.64
C VAL A 8 -4.67 -32.41 -4.11
N GLY A 9 -3.92 -31.69 -3.30
CA GLY A 9 -3.48 -30.30 -3.51
C GLY A 9 -4.08 -29.35 -2.48
N ALA A 10 -3.22 -28.78 -1.63
CA ALA A 10 -3.57 -27.79 -0.60
C ALA A 10 -3.42 -26.35 -1.12
N GLY A 11 -4.00 -26.06 -2.28
CA GLY A 11 -3.99 -24.75 -2.93
C GLY A 11 -5.25 -23.92 -2.64
N MET A 12 -5.38 -22.77 -3.31
CA MET A 12 -6.51 -21.85 -3.12
C MET A 12 -7.86 -22.48 -3.50
N ALA A 13 -7.91 -23.23 -4.62
CA ALA A 13 -9.15 -23.85 -5.09
C ALA A 13 -9.68 -24.94 -4.12
N SER A 14 -8.81 -25.80 -3.60
CA SER A 14 -9.19 -26.82 -2.62
C SER A 14 -9.64 -26.23 -1.29
N GLY A 15 -8.96 -25.19 -0.79
CA GLY A 15 -9.40 -24.47 0.42
C GLY A 15 -10.80 -23.89 0.25
N ARG A 16 -11.04 -23.22 -0.88
CA ARG A 16 -12.34 -22.64 -1.20
C ARG A 16 -13.44 -23.70 -1.35
N MET A 17 -13.12 -24.82 -1.98
CA MET A 17 -14.05 -25.95 -2.09
C MET A 17 -14.43 -26.51 -0.72
N LEU A 18 -13.46 -26.70 0.17
CA LEU A 18 -13.73 -27.18 1.53
C LEU A 18 -14.59 -26.20 2.33
N GLU A 19 -14.36 -24.88 2.21
CA GLU A 19 -15.26 -23.87 2.82
C GLU A 19 -16.72 -24.10 2.38
N HIS A 20 -16.97 -24.17 1.06
CA HIS A 20 -18.33 -24.37 0.54
C HIS A 20 -18.92 -25.74 0.90
N LEU A 21 -18.10 -26.78 0.96
CA LEU A 21 -18.54 -28.11 1.36
C LEU A 21 -19.03 -28.11 2.82
N PHE A 22 -18.26 -27.51 3.73
CA PHE A 22 -18.62 -27.48 5.15
C PHE A 22 -19.75 -26.49 5.45
N GLU A 23 -19.92 -25.44 4.63
CA GLU A 23 -21.09 -24.55 4.68
C GLU A 23 -22.38 -25.29 4.28
N ALA A 24 -22.32 -26.15 3.25
CA ALA A 24 -23.46 -26.92 2.77
C ALA A 24 -23.78 -28.09 3.69
N GLU A 25 -22.83 -28.97 3.97
CA GLU A 25 -22.97 -30.16 4.80
C GLU A 25 -21.71 -30.45 5.64
N PRO A 26 -21.61 -29.95 6.89
CA PRO A 26 -20.40 -30.05 7.72
C PRO A 26 -19.91 -31.48 8.03
N ASN A 27 -20.78 -32.49 7.91
CA ASN A 27 -20.48 -33.88 8.28
C ASN A 27 -20.64 -34.87 7.12
N ALA A 28 -20.68 -34.39 5.88
CA ALA A 28 -20.91 -35.25 4.70
C ALA A 28 -19.79 -36.29 4.52
N PHE A 29 -18.55 -35.91 4.79
CA PHE A 29 -17.36 -36.70 4.48
C PHE A 29 -16.35 -36.75 5.64
N ASP A 30 -15.60 -37.87 5.67
CA ASP A 30 -14.32 -37.97 6.38
C ASP A 30 -13.21 -37.47 5.43
N VAL A 31 -12.73 -36.25 5.68
CA VAL A 31 -11.87 -35.50 4.72
C VAL A 31 -10.39 -35.69 5.03
N THR A 32 -9.61 -36.15 4.02
CA THR A 32 -8.15 -36.12 4.07
C THR A 32 -7.59 -35.23 2.97
N LEU A 33 -6.82 -34.22 3.36
CA LEU A 33 -6.18 -33.23 2.46
C LEU A 33 -4.68 -33.49 2.34
N PHE A 34 -4.20 -33.75 1.12
CA PHE A 34 -2.79 -33.94 0.80
C PHE A 34 -2.21 -32.65 0.15
N GLY A 35 -1.05 -32.22 0.63
CA GLY A 35 -0.30 -31.08 0.09
C GLY A 35 1.17 -31.43 -0.11
N ALA A 36 1.74 -31.13 -1.28
CA ALA A 36 3.16 -31.33 -1.54
C ALA A 36 4.03 -30.35 -0.71
N GLU A 37 3.57 -29.14 -0.51
CA GLU A 37 4.22 -28.16 0.39
C GLU A 37 4.01 -28.55 1.87
N PRO A 38 4.98 -28.26 2.76
CA PRO A 38 4.88 -28.58 4.19
C PRO A 38 3.93 -27.63 4.96
N ARG A 39 2.99 -27.02 4.29
CA ARG A 39 2.09 -26.00 4.82
C ARG A 39 0.69 -26.10 4.22
N GLY A 40 -0.30 -25.52 4.92
CA GLY A 40 -1.71 -25.51 4.49
C GLY A 40 -2.01 -24.44 3.43
N ASN A 41 -3.30 -24.17 3.26
CA ASN A 41 -3.77 -23.24 2.25
C ASN A 41 -3.37 -21.78 2.59
N TYR A 42 -2.84 -21.09 1.62
CA TYR A 42 -2.53 -19.65 1.69
C TYR A 42 -2.86 -18.93 0.39
N ASN A 43 -3.03 -17.62 0.46
CA ASN A 43 -3.35 -16.80 -0.70
C ASN A 43 -2.10 -16.53 -1.55
N ARG A 44 -1.94 -17.27 -2.66
CA ARG A 44 -0.78 -17.18 -3.56
C ARG A 44 -0.69 -15.84 -4.29
N ILE A 45 -1.80 -15.11 -4.47
CA ILE A 45 -1.78 -13.76 -5.06
C ILE A 45 -0.95 -12.81 -4.19
N MET A 46 -0.92 -13.06 -2.87
CA MET A 46 -0.21 -12.23 -1.91
C MET A 46 1.28 -12.58 -1.76
N LEU A 47 1.83 -13.50 -2.57
CA LEU A 47 3.27 -13.78 -2.57
C LEU A 47 4.09 -12.55 -3.04
N SER A 48 3.58 -11.74 -3.98
CA SER A 48 4.25 -10.51 -4.41
C SER A 48 4.36 -9.47 -3.28
N PRO A 49 3.31 -9.15 -2.48
CA PRO A 49 3.44 -8.37 -1.25
C PRO A 49 4.38 -8.96 -0.19
N VAL A 50 4.45 -10.30 -0.06
CA VAL A 50 5.42 -10.94 0.84
C VAL A 50 6.85 -10.74 0.32
N LEU A 51 7.08 -10.95 -0.98
CA LEU A 51 8.37 -10.68 -1.61
C LEU A 51 8.76 -9.21 -1.46
N ALA A 52 7.83 -8.28 -1.56
CA ALA A 52 8.08 -6.84 -1.34
C ALA A 52 8.34 -6.47 0.14
N GLY A 53 8.02 -7.36 1.09
CA GLY A 53 8.13 -7.09 2.53
C GLY A 53 6.96 -6.28 3.11
N GLU A 54 5.87 -6.16 2.35
CA GLU A 54 4.64 -5.46 2.76
C GLU A 54 3.76 -6.33 3.66
N LYS A 55 3.85 -7.67 3.52
CA LYS A 55 3.13 -8.66 4.32
C LYS A 55 4.07 -9.75 4.82
N THR A 56 3.69 -10.40 5.91
CA THR A 56 4.32 -11.65 6.38
C THR A 56 3.57 -12.85 5.82
N PHE A 57 4.18 -14.05 5.90
CA PHE A 57 3.51 -15.28 5.47
C PHE A 57 2.24 -15.55 6.28
N GLU A 58 2.28 -15.34 7.60
CA GLU A 58 1.13 -15.57 8.50
C GLU A 58 -0.10 -14.75 8.11
N GLN A 59 0.13 -13.55 7.54
CA GLN A 59 -0.95 -12.66 7.09
C GLN A 59 -1.63 -13.12 5.80
N ILE A 60 -1.05 -14.06 5.08
CA ILE A 60 -1.62 -14.60 3.83
C ILE A 60 -2.14 -16.04 3.97
N VAL A 61 -1.97 -16.67 5.13
CA VAL A 61 -2.58 -17.96 5.45
C VAL A 61 -4.10 -17.81 5.43
N THR A 62 -4.78 -18.68 4.70
CA THR A 62 -6.25 -18.67 4.58
C THR A 62 -6.92 -19.62 5.55
N HIS A 63 -6.28 -20.73 5.87
CA HIS A 63 -6.76 -21.73 6.81
C HIS A 63 -5.60 -22.14 7.72
N ASP A 64 -5.76 -21.92 9.00
CA ASP A 64 -4.81 -22.29 10.05
C ASP A 64 -5.11 -23.69 10.61
N ALA A 65 -4.29 -24.16 11.54
CA ALA A 65 -4.44 -25.46 12.16
C ALA A 65 -5.77 -25.61 12.92
N ASP A 66 -6.24 -24.53 13.54
CA ASP A 66 -7.49 -24.53 14.30
C ASP A 66 -8.71 -24.66 13.38
N TRP A 67 -8.66 -24.03 12.20
CA TRP A 67 -9.70 -24.19 11.19
C TRP A 67 -9.81 -25.64 10.69
N TYR A 68 -8.67 -26.29 10.39
CA TYR A 68 -8.69 -27.70 9.97
C TYR A 68 -9.20 -28.61 11.09
N ALA A 69 -8.79 -28.36 12.31
CA ALA A 69 -9.23 -29.14 13.48
C ALA A 69 -10.74 -28.99 13.74
N ALA A 70 -11.26 -27.77 13.66
CA ALA A 70 -12.68 -27.46 13.83
C ALA A 70 -13.55 -28.17 12.78
N ASN A 71 -13.04 -28.32 11.55
CA ASN A 71 -13.72 -28.97 10.44
C ASN A 71 -13.34 -30.49 10.29
N ARG A 72 -12.58 -31.05 11.23
CA ARG A 72 -12.15 -32.44 11.26
C ARG A 72 -11.42 -32.91 10.01
N VAL A 73 -10.63 -32.03 9.40
CA VAL A 73 -9.82 -32.36 8.23
C VAL A 73 -8.52 -33.01 8.67
N THR A 74 -8.24 -34.21 8.15
CA THR A 74 -6.94 -34.87 8.32
C THR A 74 -5.96 -34.31 7.32
N CYS A 75 -5.01 -33.47 7.79
CA CYS A 75 -4.00 -32.82 6.94
C CYS A 75 -2.74 -33.69 6.77
N ARG A 76 -2.28 -33.83 5.53
CA ARG A 76 -1.07 -34.54 5.12
C ARG A 76 -0.18 -33.57 4.30
N PHE A 77 0.36 -32.55 4.98
CA PHE A 77 1.25 -31.60 4.36
C PHE A 77 2.69 -32.10 4.25
N GLY A 78 3.41 -31.69 3.20
CA GLY A 78 4.72 -32.27 2.86
C GLY A 78 4.64 -33.72 2.36
N GLU A 79 3.47 -34.12 1.85
CA GLU A 79 3.23 -35.50 1.38
C GLU A 79 2.62 -35.48 -0.04
N THR A 80 3.47 -35.75 -1.02
CA THR A 80 3.09 -35.73 -2.43
C THR A 80 2.38 -37.04 -2.81
N VAL A 81 1.20 -36.94 -3.41
CA VAL A 81 0.51 -38.07 -4.05
C VAL A 81 1.21 -38.37 -5.38
N THR A 82 1.67 -39.60 -5.52
CA THR A 82 2.45 -40.06 -6.68
C THR A 82 1.65 -40.90 -7.67
N LYS A 83 0.54 -41.55 -7.22
CA LYS A 83 -0.29 -42.40 -8.07
C LYS A 83 -1.71 -42.46 -7.55
N ILE A 84 -2.67 -42.64 -8.46
CA ILE A 84 -4.07 -42.94 -8.19
C ILE A 84 -4.36 -44.36 -8.75
N ASP A 85 -4.80 -45.29 -7.90
CA ASP A 85 -5.32 -46.60 -8.34
C ASP A 85 -6.86 -46.57 -8.29
N ARG A 86 -7.45 -46.32 -9.44
CA ARG A 86 -8.92 -46.17 -9.63
C ARG A 86 -9.67 -47.46 -9.32
N LYS A 87 -9.08 -48.64 -9.59
CA LYS A 87 -9.73 -49.96 -9.37
C LYS A 87 -9.84 -50.24 -7.87
N ARG A 88 -8.80 -49.95 -7.11
CA ARG A 88 -8.77 -50.13 -5.65
C ARG A 88 -9.34 -48.94 -4.88
N LYS A 89 -9.63 -47.83 -5.56
CA LYS A 89 -9.99 -46.53 -4.97
C LYS A 89 -9.01 -46.12 -3.88
N VAL A 90 -7.72 -46.06 -4.21
CA VAL A 90 -6.66 -45.61 -3.31
C VAL A 90 -5.72 -44.64 -4.01
N ILE A 91 -5.19 -43.67 -3.25
CA ILE A 91 -4.04 -42.91 -3.68
C ILE A 91 -2.78 -43.45 -3.00
N LEU A 92 -1.63 -43.26 -3.64
CA LEU A 92 -0.32 -43.71 -3.15
C LEU A 92 0.59 -42.50 -2.93
N THR A 93 1.32 -42.54 -1.82
CA THR A 93 2.37 -41.58 -1.47
C THR A 93 3.64 -42.34 -1.08
N ALA A 94 4.74 -41.65 -0.82
CA ALA A 94 5.96 -42.27 -0.28
C ALA A 94 5.76 -42.82 1.14
N ARG A 95 4.71 -42.39 1.86
CA ARG A 95 4.42 -42.81 3.25
C ARG A 95 3.34 -43.85 3.38
N GLY A 96 2.72 -44.26 2.29
CA GLY A 96 1.68 -45.30 2.28
C GLY A 96 0.54 -45.01 1.30
N GLU A 97 -0.64 -45.64 1.57
CA GLU A 97 -1.84 -45.47 0.76
C GLU A 97 -3.00 -44.89 1.59
N ALA A 98 -3.91 -44.17 0.92
CA ALA A 98 -5.18 -43.71 1.51
C ALA A 98 -6.35 -44.07 0.60
N ARG A 99 -7.43 -44.63 1.20
CA ARG A 99 -8.66 -44.99 0.50
C ARG A 99 -9.58 -43.80 0.35
N TYR A 100 -10.28 -43.72 -0.77
CA TYR A 100 -11.31 -42.72 -1.04
C TYR A 100 -12.61 -43.36 -1.54
N ASP A 101 -13.73 -42.78 -1.23
CA ASP A 101 -15.01 -43.02 -1.90
C ASP A 101 -15.20 -41.95 -3.00
N LYS A 102 -14.81 -40.72 -2.71
CA LYS A 102 -14.69 -39.60 -3.64
C LYS A 102 -13.29 -38.99 -3.60
N LEU A 103 -12.78 -38.58 -4.75
CA LEU A 103 -11.49 -37.96 -4.92
C LEU A 103 -11.62 -36.61 -5.61
N VAL A 104 -10.94 -35.57 -5.09
CA VAL A 104 -10.81 -34.28 -5.76
C VAL A 104 -9.35 -34.03 -6.11
N ILE A 105 -9.06 -33.82 -7.40
CA ILE A 105 -7.74 -33.45 -7.91
C ILE A 105 -7.70 -31.92 -8.00
N ALA A 106 -6.84 -31.30 -7.20
CA ALA A 106 -6.63 -29.85 -7.15
C ALA A 106 -5.12 -29.52 -7.21
N THR A 107 -4.39 -30.24 -8.07
CA THR A 107 -2.94 -30.16 -8.22
C THR A 107 -2.44 -28.82 -8.76
N GLY A 108 -3.34 -27.99 -9.31
CA GLY A 108 -3.01 -26.69 -9.83
C GLY A 108 -2.16 -26.73 -11.10
N SER A 109 -1.15 -25.89 -11.17
CA SER A 109 -0.26 -25.79 -12.32
C SER A 109 1.21 -25.73 -11.89
N ALA A 110 2.10 -26.11 -12.80
CA ALA A 110 3.54 -25.95 -12.68
C ALA A 110 4.01 -24.72 -13.50
N PRO A 111 5.02 -23.97 -13.04
CA PRO A 111 5.63 -22.92 -13.83
C PRO A 111 6.27 -23.50 -15.09
N PHE A 112 6.12 -22.80 -16.20
CA PHE A 112 6.82 -23.18 -17.42
C PHE A 112 8.27 -22.69 -17.35
N ILE A 113 9.20 -23.62 -17.39
CA ILE A 113 10.65 -23.34 -17.46
C ILE A 113 11.06 -23.47 -18.92
N ILE A 114 11.63 -22.41 -19.51
CA ILE A 114 12.07 -22.43 -20.90
C ILE A 114 13.18 -23.45 -21.09
N PRO A 115 13.14 -24.24 -22.19
CA PRO A 115 14.08 -25.32 -22.42
C PRO A 115 15.41 -24.83 -23.03
N VAL A 116 16.12 -23.98 -22.30
CA VAL A 116 17.42 -23.42 -22.69
C VAL A 116 18.56 -24.06 -21.90
N ALA A 117 19.76 -24.02 -22.41
CA ALA A 117 20.97 -24.44 -21.71
C ALA A 117 21.14 -23.62 -20.41
N GLY A 118 21.55 -24.26 -19.31
CA GLY A 118 21.75 -23.61 -18.03
C GLY A 118 20.48 -23.38 -17.19
N ARG A 119 19.29 -23.82 -17.65
CA ARG A 119 18.02 -23.62 -16.93
C ARG A 119 17.97 -24.29 -15.53
N ASP A 120 18.81 -25.29 -15.31
CA ASP A 120 18.87 -26.07 -14.08
C ASP A 120 20.00 -25.59 -13.13
N LEU A 121 20.70 -24.52 -13.48
CA LEU A 121 21.77 -23.94 -12.64
C LEU A 121 21.21 -23.38 -11.33
N PRO A 122 21.92 -23.55 -10.21
CA PRO A 122 21.57 -22.89 -8.94
C PRO A 122 21.44 -21.38 -9.11
N GLY A 123 20.32 -20.81 -8.65
CA GLY A 123 19.96 -19.41 -8.83
C GLY A 123 19.00 -19.15 -9.99
N VAL A 124 18.68 -20.18 -10.78
CA VAL A 124 17.55 -20.15 -11.73
C VAL A 124 16.33 -20.69 -11.03
N MET A 125 15.22 -19.95 -11.04
CA MET A 125 14.01 -20.32 -10.32
C MET A 125 12.76 -19.82 -11.00
N ALA A 126 11.61 -20.31 -10.58
CA ALA A 126 10.31 -19.72 -10.88
C ALA A 126 9.90 -18.69 -9.79
N PHE A 127 8.68 -18.17 -9.90
CA PHE A 127 8.00 -17.44 -8.83
C PHE A 127 6.61 -18.06 -8.64
N ARG A 128 6.51 -19.07 -7.77
CA ARG A 128 5.29 -19.86 -7.63
C ARG A 128 4.83 -20.08 -6.20
N ASP A 129 5.76 -20.24 -5.27
CA ASP A 129 5.47 -20.58 -3.88
C ASP A 129 6.32 -19.78 -2.89
N LEU A 130 6.16 -20.06 -1.60
CA LEU A 130 6.88 -19.37 -0.55
C LEU A 130 8.39 -19.67 -0.54
N ASP A 131 8.78 -20.85 -0.99
CA ASP A 131 10.20 -21.24 -1.00
C ASP A 131 10.94 -20.46 -2.11
N ASP A 132 10.27 -20.21 -3.25
CA ASP A 132 10.76 -19.28 -4.27
C ASP A 132 10.93 -17.87 -3.69
N VAL A 133 9.93 -17.36 -2.95
CA VAL A 133 10.01 -16.05 -2.29
C VAL A 133 11.19 -15.98 -1.33
N ASN A 134 11.36 -16.97 -0.46
CA ASN A 134 12.45 -16.99 0.51
C ASN A 134 13.83 -16.99 -0.18
N THR A 135 13.96 -17.71 -1.29
CA THR A 135 15.19 -17.76 -2.09
C THR A 135 15.48 -16.40 -2.74
N MET A 136 14.46 -15.73 -3.27
CA MET A 136 14.60 -14.38 -3.84
C MET A 136 14.97 -13.34 -2.76
N VAL A 137 14.36 -13.43 -1.58
CA VAL A 137 14.66 -12.54 -0.44
C VAL A 137 16.13 -12.72 -0.01
N ALA A 138 16.58 -13.96 0.16
CA ALA A 138 17.96 -14.25 0.53
C ALA A 138 18.98 -13.76 -0.53
N ALA A 139 18.62 -13.86 -1.82
CA ALA A 139 19.45 -13.32 -2.89
C ALA A 139 19.56 -11.80 -2.86
N ALA A 140 18.46 -11.12 -2.51
CA ALA A 140 18.41 -9.66 -2.42
C ALA A 140 19.19 -9.07 -1.22
N GLU A 141 19.58 -9.88 -0.24
CA GLU A 141 20.44 -9.44 0.87
C GLU A 141 21.91 -9.23 0.48
N LYS A 142 22.32 -9.73 -0.69
CA LYS A 142 23.69 -9.55 -1.18
C LYS A 142 23.91 -8.12 -1.68
N PRO A 143 25.02 -7.48 -1.36
CA PRO A 143 25.36 -6.16 -1.91
C PRO A 143 25.42 -6.19 -3.44
N ASN A 144 24.81 -5.21 -4.09
CA ASN A 144 24.79 -5.04 -5.55
C ASN A 144 24.26 -6.26 -6.33
N ALA A 145 23.35 -7.02 -5.72
CA ALA A 145 22.76 -8.20 -6.35
C ALA A 145 21.97 -7.82 -7.61
N ARG A 146 22.05 -8.69 -8.63
CA ARG A 146 21.43 -8.50 -9.94
C ARG A 146 20.42 -9.60 -10.21
N ALA A 147 19.24 -9.21 -10.63
CA ALA A 147 18.18 -10.13 -11.02
C ALA A 147 17.83 -9.95 -12.50
N VAL A 148 17.72 -11.05 -13.20
CA VAL A 148 17.10 -11.09 -14.53
C VAL A 148 15.76 -11.80 -14.40
N VAL A 149 14.69 -11.11 -14.79
CA VAL A 149 13.32 -11.68 -14.82
C VAL A 149 12.96 -11.96 -16.28
N ILE A 150 12.71 -13.20 -16.60
CA ILE A 150 12.27 -13.62 -17.94
C ILE A 150 10.75 -13.73 -17.92
N GLY A 151 10.08 -12.82 -18.64
CA GLY A 151 8.64 -12.68 -18.71
C GLY A 151 8.13 -11.32 -18.28
N GLY A 152 7.51 -10.58 -19.19
CA GLY A 152 6.93 -9.24 -18.98
C GLY A 152 5.42 -9.25 -18.72
N GLY A 153 4.87 -10.39 -18.27
CA GLY A 153 3.50 -10.51 -17.77
C GLY A 153 3.38 -10.08 -16.31
N LEU A 154 2.15 -10.13 -15.76
CA LEU A 154 1.83 -9.66 -14.41
C LEU A 154 2.83 -10.14 -13.35
N LEU A 155 2.98 -11.45 -13.22
CA LEU A 155 3.79 -12.07 -12.16
C LEU A 155 5.28 -11.70 -12.27
N GLY A 156 5.80 -11.62 -13.52
CA GLY A 156 7.18 -11.21 -13.76
C GLY A 156 7.43 -9.75 -13.40
N LEU A 157 6.49 -8.86 -13.72
CA LEU A 157 6.60 -7.44 -13.36
C LEU A 157 6.46 -7.19 -11.86
N GLU A 158 5.60 -7.95 -11.18
CA GLU A 158 5.49 -7.90 -9.72
C GLU A 158 6.79 -8.39 -9.05
N ALA A 159 7.36 -9.50 -9.53
CA ALA A 159 8.66 -9.99 -9.05
C ALA A 159 9.78 -8.94 -9.28
N ALA A 160 9.85 -8.38 -10.48
CA ALA A 160 10.84 -7.36 -10.83
C ALA A 160 10.72 -6.11 -9.93
N ALA A 161 9.51 -5.63 -9.70
CA ALA A 161 9.27 -4.48 -8.84
C ALA A 161 9.61 -4.76 -7.38
N ALA A 162 9.25 -5.92 -6.86
CA ALA A 162 9.56 -6.32 -5.48
C ALA A 162 11.07 -6.46 -5.27
N LEU A 163 11.79 -7.10 -6.20
CA LEU A 163 13.25 -7.23 -6.16
C LEU A 163 13.95 -5.86 -6.27
N ARG A 164 13.45 -4.98 -7.15
CA ARG A 164 13.93 -3.59 -7.25
C ARG A 164 13.71 -2.83 -5.95
N GLY A 165 12.55 -2.98 -5.34
CA GLY A 165 12.23 -2.39 -4.03
C GLY A 165 13.16 -2.87 -2.90
N ARG A 166 13.71 -4.08 -3.02
CA ARG A 166 14.74 -4.64 -2.11
C ARG A 166 16.18 -4.20 -2.46
N GLY A 167 16.36 -3.37 -3.47
CA GLY A 167 17.66 -2.77 -3.81
C GLY A 167 18.46 -3.52 -4.86
N MET A 168 17.92 -4.56 -5.50
CA MET A 168 18.58 -5.25 -6.60
C MET A 168 18.62 -4.39 -7.87
N GLU A 169 19.62 -4.61 -8.72
CA GLU A 169 19.56 -4.21 -10.12
C GLU A 169 18.72 -5.21 -10.89
N VAL A 170 17.65 -4.74 -11.56
CA VAL A 170 16.68 -5.63 -12.21
C VAL A 170 16.58 -5.35 -13.69
N VAL A 171 16.63 -6.44 -14.48
CA VAL A 171 16.36 -6.44 -15.92
C VAL A 171 15.18 -7.39 -16.18
N VAL A 172 14.18 -6.92 -16.92
CA VAL A 172 13.07 -7.74 -17.43
C VAL A 172 13.32 -8.04 -18.90
N LEU A 173 13.36 -9.32 -19.24
CA LEU A 173 13.47 -9.83 -20.63
C LEU A 173 12.09 -10.32 -21.06
N HIS A 174 11.55 -9.75 -22.13
CA HIS A 174 10.23 -10.11 -22.61
C HIS A 174 10.25 -10.45 -24.11
N LEU A 175 9.67 -11.59 -24.46
CA LEU A 175 9.68 -12.09 -25.84
C LEU A 175 8.83 -11.24 -26.80
N MET A 176 7.71 -10.69 -26.31
CA MET A 176 6.78 -9.92 -27.13
C MET A 176 7.21 -8.45 -27.26
N GLY A 177 6.63 -7.72 -28.21
CA GLY A 177 6.96 -6.33 -28.49
C GLY A 177 6.53 -5.33 -27.40
N HIS A 178 5.61 -5.71 -26.52
CA HIS A 178 5.15 -4.86 -25.40
C HIS A 178 4.80 -5.70 -24.17
N LEU A 179 4.82 -5.06 -23.00
CA LEU A 179 4.51 -5.70 -21.71
C LEU A 179 3.03 -6.04 -21.61
N MET A 180 2.73 -7.15 -20.91
CA MET A 180 1.35 -7.58 -20.62
C MET A 180 0.46 -7.71 -21.86
N GLU A 181 0.96 -8.26 -22.92
CA GLU A 181 0.34 -8.38 -24.24
C GLU A 181 -1.05 -9.08 -24.24
N ARG A 182 -1.35 -9.81 -23.16
CA ARG A 182 -2.66 -10.45 -22.98
C ARG A 182 -3.69 -9.54 -22.31
N GLN A 183 -3.25 -8.48 -21.64
CA GLN A 183 -4.11 -7.57 -20.88
C GLN A 183 -4.07 -6.13 -21.41
N LEU A 184 -3.04 -5.77 -22.15
CA LEU A 184 -2.83 -4.42 -22.63
C LEU A 184 -2.61 -4.41 -24.15
N ASP A 185 -3.01 -3.34 -24.77
CA ASP A 185 -2.59 -3.02 -26.13
C ASP A 185 -1.18 -2.37 -26.14
N PRO A 186 -0.56 -2.19 -27.32
CA PRO A 186 0.79 -1.62 -27.41
C PRO A 186 0.93 -0.23 -26.77
N ALA A 187 -0.13 0.60 -26.81
CA ALA A 187 -0.10 1.96 -26.28
C ALA A 187 -0.10 1.97 -24.75
N ALA A 188 -0.94 1.17 -24.13
CA ALA A 188 -0.97 0.98 -22.68
C ALA A 188 0.32 0.26 -22.18
N GLY A 189 0.79 -0.74 -22.93
CA GLY A 189 2.04 -1.44 -22.66
C GLY A 189 3.28 -0.52 -22.69
N TYR A 190 3.30 0.46 -23.61
CA TYR A 190 4.34 1.49 -23.64
C TYR A 190 4.31 2.39 -22.41
N LEU A 191 3.13 2.81 -21.94
CA LEU A 191 3.01 3.63 -20.72
C LEU A 191 3.49 2.87 -19.49
N LEU A 192 3.14 1.58 -19.38
CA LEU A 192 3.60 0.71 -18.31
C LEU A 192 5.13 0.53 -18.35
N ARG A 193 5.70 0.31 -19.54
CA ARG A 193 7.14 0.19 -19.71
C ARG A 193 7.86 1.45 -19.22
N LYS A 194 7.41 2.63 -19.65
CA LYS A 194 7.99 3.91 -19.24
C LYS A 194 7.96 4.10 -17.73
N GLU A 195 6.84 3.81 -17.11
CA GLU A 195 6.68 3.91 -15.65
C GLU A 195 7.66 2.99 -14.89
N LEU A 196 7.88 1.77 -15.37
CA LEU A 196 8.82 0.82 -14.77
C LEU A 196 10.28 1.23 -14.99
N GLU A 197 10.60 1.75 -16.17
CA GLU A 197 11.94 2.28 -16.48
C GLU A 197 12.24 3.52 -15.60
N ASP A 198 11.29 4.42 -15.39
CA ASP A 198 11.42 5.57 -14.49
C ASP A 198 11.67 5.15 -13.03
N ARG A 199 11.22 3.96 -12.63
CA ARG A 199 11.52 3.33 -11.33
C ARG A 199 12.84 2.58 -11.29
N GLY A 200 13.60 2.58 -12.39
CA GLY A 200 14.92 2.00 -12.48
C GLY A 200 14.93 0.50 -12.76
N ILE A 201 13.88 -0.04 -13.37
CA ILE A 201 13.84 -1.40 -13.92
C ILE A 201 14.19 -1.31 -15.40
N ARG A 202 15.21 -2.01 -15.84
CA ARG A 202 15.55 -2.09 -17.28
C ARG A 202 14.64 -3.10 -17.97
N ILE A 203 14.09 -2.75 -19.12
CA ILE A 203 13.18 -3.60 -19.89
C ILE A 203 13.70 -3.80 -21.29
N HIS A 204 13.82 -5.07 -21.68
CA HIS A 204 14.17 -5.48 -23.03
C HIS A 204 13.03 -6.33 -23.61
N THR A 205 12.28 -5.74 -24.53
CA THR A 205 11.25 -6.43 -25.32
C THR A 205 11.86 -7.07 -26.55
N GLU A 206 11.13 -8.02 -27.19
CA GLU A 206 11.62 -8.83 -28.32
C GLU A 206 12.90 -9.60 -27.97
N ALA A 207 13.07 -9.90 -26.67
CA ALA A 207 14.25 -10.52 -26.10
C ALA A 207 14.09 -12.04 -26.07
N GLN A 208 14.71 -12.73 -27.01
CA GLN A 208 14.73 -14.20 -27.03
C GLN A 208 15.92 -14.72 -26.27
N THR A 209 15.66 -15.43 -25.16
CA THR A 209 16.70 -16.04 -24.33
C THR A 209 17.27 -17.26 -25.02
N LYS A 210 18.60 -17.25 -25.28
CA LYS A 210 19.36 -18.35 -25.91
C LYS A 210 19.89 -19.33 -24.89
N ALA A 211 20.49 -18.84 -23.81
CA ALA A 211 21.09 -19.66 -22.76
C ALA A 211 21.23 -18.88 -21.45
N ILE A 212 21.34 -19.62 -20.37
CA ILE A 212 21.73 -19.12 -19.05
C ILE A 212 23.17 -19.60 -18.82
N LEU A 213 24.05 -18.67 -18.51
CA LEU A 213 25.49 -18.89 -18.39
C LEU A 213 25.86 -18.99 -16.91
N GLY A 214 26.88 -19.83 -16.65
CA GLY A 214 27.48 -20.03 -15.34
C GLY A 214 28.05 -21.44 -15.21
N ASP A 215 28.96 -21.62 -14.28
CA ASP A 215 29.56 -22.94 -13.98
C ASP A 215 28.84 -23.63 -12.82
N GLU A 216 29.06 -23.18 -11.59
CA GLU A 216 28.43 -23.74 -10.38
C GLU A 216 27.07 -23.13 -10.08
N ARG A 217 26.82 -21.93 -10.59
CA ARG A 217 25.59 -21.17 -10.43
C ARG A 217 25.38 -20.21 -11.58
N VAL A 218 24.19 -19.59 -11.65
CA VAL A 218 23.93 -18.58 -12.66
C VAL A 218 24.85 -17.36 -12.49
N GLU A 219 25.37 -16.87 -13.62
CA GLU A 219 26.22 -15.68 -13.70
C GLU A 219 25.69 -14.65 -14.71
N ALA A 220 25.02 -15.11 -15.78
CA ALA A 220 24.42 -14.23 -16.79
C ALA A 220 23.34 -14.92 -17.61
N VAL A 221 22.58 -14.13 -18.35
CA VAL A 221 21.64 -14.57 -19.40
C VAL A 221 22.12 -14.06 -20.75
N LEU A 222 22.22 -14.96 -21.72
CA LEU A 222 22.60 -14.68 -23.12
C LEU A 222 21.35 -14.67 -23.99
N LEU A 223 21.17 -13.63 -24.80
CA LEU A 223 20.12 -13.52 -25.80
C LEU A 223 20.59 -14.00 -27.18
N ASP A 224 19.68 -14.25 -28.11
CA ASP A 224 19.97 -14.68 -29.48
C ASP A 224 20.74 -13.63 -30.29
N ASP A 225 20.54 -12.35 -30.00
CA ASP A 225 21.25 -11.22 -30.60
C ASP A 225 22.68 -11.04 -30.08
N GLY A 226 23.10 -11.88 -29.11
CA GLY A 226 24.41 -11.85 -28.47
C GLY A 226 24.53 -10.95 -27.27
N THR A 227 23.46 -10.25 -26.89
CA THR A 227 23.41 -9.44 -25.65
C THR A 227 23.53 -10.32 -24.42
N ILE A 228 24.34 -9.88 -23.44
CA ILE A 228 24.56 -10.59 -22.18
C ILE A 228 24.12 -9.71 -20.99
N TYR A 229 23.28 -10.26 -20.13
CA TYR A 229 22.83 -9.62 -18.89
C TYR A 229 23.41 -10.38 -17.70
N PRO A 230 24.33 -9.78 -16.92
CA PRO A 230 24.83 -10.39 -15.69
C PRO A 230 23.69 -10.60 -14.67
N ALA A 231 23.70 -11.75 -13.98
CA ALA A 231 22.65 -12.13 -13.05
C ALA A 231 23.20 -12.96 -11.89
N ASP A 232 22.78 -12.65 -10.67
CA ASP A 232 22.98 -13.45 -9.47
C ASP A 232 21.81 -14.40 -9.24
N ILE A 233 20.62 -14.03 -9.77
CA ILE A 233 19.42 -14.89 -9.89
C ILE A 233 18.72 -14.66 -11.22
N VAL A 234 18.05 -15.70 -11.72
CA VAL A 234 17.15 -15.63 -12.88
C VAL A 234 15.78 -16.13 -12.46
N VAL A 235 14.75 -15.29 -12.62
CA VAL A 235 13.36 -15.62 -12.30
C VAL A 235 12.60 -15.87 -13.60
N MET A 236 12.07 -17.07 -13.81
CA MET A 236 11.25 -17.42 -14.96
C MET A 236 9.76 -17.27 -14.67
N ALA A 237 9.12 -16.28 -15.29
CA ALA A 237 7.70 -15.97 -15.16
C ALA A 237 7.01 -15.91 -16.54
N VAL A 238 7.19 -16.96 -17.33
CA VAL A 238 6.76 -17.05 -18.75
C VAL A 238 5.49 -17.88 -18.95
N GLY A 239 4.72 -18.08 -17.90
CA GLY A 239 3.46 -18.80 -17.93
C GLY A 239 3.48 -20.08 -17.09
N ILE A 240 2.34 -20.75 -17.10
CA ILE A 240 2.07 -21.96 -16.32
C ILE A 240 1.53 -23.07 -17.23
N ARG A 241 1.64 -24.31 -16.78
CA ARG A 241 1.02 -25.47 -17.40
C ARG A 241 0.21 -26.25 -16.37
N PRO A 242 -1.00 -26.75 -16.69
CA PRO A 242 -1.76 -27.61 -15.80
C PRO A 242 -0.94 -28.81 -15.31
N GLU A 243 -0.98 -29.10 -14.00
CA GLU A 243 -0.31 -30.28 -13.44
C GLU A 243 -1.26 -31.49 -13.51
N THR A 244 -1.08 -32.27 -14.56
CA THR A 244 -2.00 -33.37 -14.93
C THR A 244 -1.38 -34.75 -14.77
N ARG A 245 -0.12 -34.90 -14.40
CA ARG A 245 0.64 -36.16 -14.43
C ARG A 245 -0.08 -37.28 -13.71
N ILE A 246 -0.54 -37.05 -12.46
CA ILE A 246 -1.22 -38.11 -11.68
C ILE A 246 -2.56 -38.54 -12.30
N ALA A 247 -3.25 -37.66 -12.98
CA ALA A 247 -4.50 -37.95 -13.71
C ALA A 247 -4.22 -38.74 -15.00
N THR A 248 -3.18 -38.34 -15.76
CA THR A 248 -2.72 -39.04 -16.97
C THR A 248 -2.28 -40.45 -16.62
N ASP A 249 -1.45 -40.62 -15.58
CA ASP A 249 -0.95 -41.92 -15.13
C ASP A 249 -2.08 -42.84 -14.59
N ALA A 250 -3.18 -42.25 -14.11
CA ALA A 250 -4.38 -42.95 -13.70
C ALA A 250 -5.31 -43.29 -14.86
N GLY A 251 -5.01 -42.86 -16.09
CA GLY A 251 -5.84 -43.06 -17.28
C GLY A 251 -7.15 -42.27 -17.26
N LEU A 252 -7.16 -41.09 -16.67
CA LEU A 252 -8.24 -40.14 -16.83
C LEU A 252 -8.11 -39.41 -18.20
N HIS A 253 -9.20 -38.86 -18.69
CA HIS A 253 -9.16 -38.07 -19.92
C HIS A 253 -8.45 -36.73 -19.66
N VAL A 254 -7.33 -36.54 -20.33
CA VAL A 254 -6.47 -35.36 -20.23
C VAL A 254 -6.11 -34.87 -21.63
N GLU A 255 -6.26 -33.61 -21.91
CA GLU A 255 -5.74 -32.91 -23.08
C GLU A 255 -4.64 -31.93 -22.64
N ARG A 256 -4.89 -30.62 -22.62
CA ARG A 256 -3.97 -29.63 -21.98
C ARG A 256 -4.13 -29.62 -20.47
N GLY A 257 -5.35 -29.86 -19.99
CA GLY A 257 -5.73 -30.01 -18.59
C GLY A 257 -6.51 -31.32 -18.38
N ILE A 258 -6.93 -31.57 -17.14
CA ILE A 258 -7.83 -32.67 -16.81
C ILE A 258 -9.22 -32.31 -17.33
N VAL A 259 -9.74 -33.04 -18.32
CA VAL A 259 -11.04 -32.76 -18.93
C VAL A 259 -12.15 -33.07 -17.94
N VAL A 260 -13.01 -32.06 -17.69
CA VAL A 260 -14.17 -32.17 -16.79
C VAL A 260 -15.45 -31.71 -17.49
N ASN A 261 -16.59 -32.21 -16.99
CA ASN A 261 -17.90 -31.72 -17.38
C ASN A 261 -18.33 -30.47 -16.57
N ASP A 262 -19.53 -29.95 -16.80
CA ASP A 262 -20.11 -28.80 -16.11
C ASP A 262 -20.18 -28.95 -14.58
N HIS A 263 -20.17 -30.18 -14.05
CA HIS A 263 -20.19 -30.49 -12.61
C HIS A 263 -18.79 -30.73 -12.02
N MET A 264 -17.73 -30.37 -12.75
CA MET A 264 -16.33 -30.60 -12.38
C MET A 264 -15.98 -32.11 -12.24
N THR A 265 -16.75 -33.02 -12.78
CA THR A 265 -16.51 -34.46 -12.78
C THR A 265 -15.61 -34.83 -13.96
N SER A 266 -14.55 -35.60 -13.69
CA SER A 266 -13.64 -36.11 -14.71
C SER A 266 -14.28 -37.28 -15.51
N SER A 267 -13.50 -37.96 -16.31
CA SER A 267 -13.95 -39.22 -17.01
C SER A 267 -14.25 -40.37 -16.05
N ASP A 268 -14.03 -40.19 -14.75
CA ASP A 268 -14.41 -41.15 -13.69
C ASP A 268 -15.44 -40.48 -12.76
N PRO A 269 -16.64 -41.07 -12.52
CA PRO A 269 -17.70 -40.41 -11.74
C PRO A 269 -17.38 -40.25 -10.25
N ASP A 270 -16.36 -40.93 -9.75
CA ASP A 270 -15.90 -40.77 -8.37
C ASP A 270 -14.72 -39.78 -8.22
N ILE A 271 -14.25 -39.20 -9.33
CA ILE A 271 -13.11 -38.27 -9.34
C ILE A 271 -13.52 -36.95 -9.95
N LEU A 272 -13.46 -35.90 -9.14
CA LEU A 272 -13.63 -34.53 -9.58
C LEU A 272 -12.24 -33.86 -9.75
N ALA A 273 -12.18 -32.81 -10.58
CA ALA A 273 -10.99 -31.97 -10.66
C ALA A 273 -11.38 -30.50 -10.65
N ILE A 274 -10.57 -29.65 -10.00
CA ILE A 274 -10.80 -28.21 -9.86
C ILE A 274 -9.48 -27.43 -9.92
N GLY A 275 -9.58 -26.17 -10.28
CA GLY A 275 -8.42 -25.27 -10.27
C GLY A 275 -7.64 -25.28 -11.59
N GLU A 276 -6.40 -24.80 -11.56
CA GLU A 276 -5.56 -24.62 -12.76
C GLU A 276 -5.16 -25.92 -13.46
N CYS A 277 -5.41 -27.09 -12.86
CA CYS A 277 -5.16 -28.39 -13.51
C CYS A 277 -6.28 -28.80 -14.47
N VAL A 278 -7.37 -28.08 -14.51
CA VAL A 278 -8.61 -28.43 -15.22
C VAL A 278 -8.63 -27.85 -16.64
N GLU A 279 -9.27 -28.59 -17.56
CA GLU A 279 -9.74 -28.15 -18.86
C GLU A 279 -11.25 -28.37 -18.96
N HIS A 280 -12.00 -27.31 -19.22
CA HIS A 280 -13.43 -27.33 -19.43
C HIS A 280 -13.76 -26.69 -20.78
N GLU A 281 -14.51 -27.36 -21.65
CA GLU A 281 -14.84 -26.87 -23.00
C GLU A 281 -13.60 -26.37 -23.78
N SER A 282 -12.49 -27.12 -23.71
CA SER A 282 -11.19 -26.78 -24.34
C SER A 282 -10.55 -25.50 -23.81
N ILE A 283 -10.93 -25.02 -22.64
CA ILE A 283 -10.35 -23.84 -21.98
C ILE A 283 -9.67 -24.25 -20.68
N CYS A 284 -8.40 -23.82 -20.51
CA CYS A 284 -7.68 -23.86 -19.24
C CYS A 284 -7.70 -22.47 -18.58
N TYR A 285 -7.98 -22.41 -17.29
CA TYR A 285 -8.19 -21.18 -16.56
C TYR A 285 -7.00 -20.87 -15.67
N GLY A 286 -6.51 -19.62 -15.67
CA GLY A 286 -5.41 -19.15 -14.84
C GLY A 286 -5.75 -17.97 -13.94
N LEU A 287 -7.03 -17.51 -13.95
CA LEU A 287 -7.53 -16.45 -13.07
C LEU A 287 -8.30 -17.07 -11.90
N VAL A 288 -8.26 -16.44 -10.73
CA VAL A 288 -8.79 -17.01 -9.48
C VAL A 288 -10.31 -17.11 -9.49
N ALA A 289 -11.04 -16.15 -10.08
CA ALA A 289 -12.50 -16.13 -10.05
C ALA A 289 -13.12 -17.42 -10.65
N PRO A 290 -12.79 -17.85 -11.88
CA PRO A 290 -13.28 -19.12 -12.42
C PRO A 290 -12.91 -20.32 -11.56
N LEU A 291 -11.71 -20.33 -10.93
CA LEU A 291 -11.28 -21.45 -10.08
C LEU A 291 -12.11 -21.54 -8.79
N TYR A 292 -12.57 -20.42 -8.26
CA TYR A 292 -13.47 -20.39 -7.11
C TYR A 292 -14.90 -20.82 -7.47
N ASP A 293 -15.36 -20.48 -8.67
CA ASP A 293 -16.64 -20.99 -9.18
C ASP A 293 -16.60 -22.52 -9.39
N MET A 294 -15.51 -23.06 -9.96
CA MET A 294 -15.27 -24.51 -10.02
C MET A 294 -15.30 -25.15 -8.62
N ALA A 295 -14.65 -24.51 -7.64
CA ALA A 295 -14.60 -24.98 -6.26
C ALA A 295 -16.02 -25.05 -5.64
N LYS A 296 -16.84 -24.03 -5.87
CA LYS A 296 -18.23 -23.98 -5.42
C LYS A 296 -19.08 -25.05 -6.09
N VAL A 297 -18.94 -25.25 -7.40
CA VAL A 297 -19.66 -26.29 -8.15
C VAL A 297 -19.27 -27.68 -7.67
N ALA A 298 -17.97 -27.94 -7.50
CA ALA A 298 -17.51 -29.23 -7.02
C ALA A 298 -18.00 -29.54 -5.60
N ALA A 299 -18.01 -28.57 -4.69
CA ALA A 299 -18.54 -28.73 -3.34
C ALA A 299 -20.03 -29.13 -3.37
N ARG A 300 -20.86 -28.48 -4.19
CA ARG A 300 -22.28 -28.82 -4.38
C ARG A 300 -22.49 -30.20 -5.04
N ALA A 301 -21.68 -30.50 -6.06
CA ALA A 301 -21.74 -31.81 -6.71
C ALA A 301 -21.42 -32.95 -5.75
N LEU A 302 -20.50 -32.76 -4.82
CA LEU A 302 -20.15 -33.73 -3.77
C LEU A 302 -21.35 -34.03 -2.85
N VAL A 303 -22.16 -33.04 -2.50
CA VAL A 303 -23.36 -33.18 -1.67
C VAL A 303 -24.62 -33.46 -2.53
N ARG A 304 -24.43 -33.76 -3.81
CA ARG A 304 -25.50 -34.11 -4.78
C ARG A 304 -26.52 -32.99 -5.02
N GLU A 305 -26.09 -31.74 -4.83
CA GLU A 305 -26.87 -30.59 -5.28
C GLU A 305 -26.64 -30.35 -6.78
N ASP A 306 -27.67 -29.90 -7.49
CA ASP A 306 -27.53 -29.51 -8.87
C ASP A 306 -26.80 -28.17 -8.99
N ALA A 307 -25.60 -28.17 -9.56
CA ALA A 307 -24.79 -27.00 -9.81
C ALA A 307 -23.95 -27.23 -11.08
N ALA A 308 -23.92 -26.26 -11.95
CA ALA A 308 -23.16 -26.31 -13.19
C ALA A 308 -22.20 -25.13 -13.28
N PHE A 309 -20.97 -25.41 -13.67
CA PHE A 309 -20.00 -24.39 -14.01
C PHE A 309 -20.38 -23.78 -15.38
N ARG A 310 -20.54 -22.46 -15.36
CA ARG A 310 -20.76 -21.68 -16.57
C ARG A 310 -19.65 -20.65 -16.66
N PRO A 311 -18.75 -20.77 -17.64
CA PRO A 311 -17.70 -19.77 -17.80
C PRO A 311 -18.35 -18.41 -18.11
N VAL A 312 -18.05 -17.41 -17.31
CA VAL A 312 -18.49 -16.04 -17.51
C VAL A 312 -17.28 -15.26 -18.01
N GLU A 313 -17.53 -14.34 -18.94
CA GLU A 313 -16.51 -13.37 -19.31
C GLU A 313 -15.97 -12.68 -18.06
N THR A 314 -14.66 -12.60 -17.96
CA THR A 314 -14.00 -12.00 -16.80
C THR A 314 -13.27 -10.73 -17.22
N ALA A 315 -13.38 -9.70 -16.38
CA ALA A 315 -12.52 -8.54 -16.49
C ALA A 315 -11.24 -8.76 -15.68
N THR A 316 -10.15 -8.25 -16.19
CA THR A 316 -8.87 -8.24 -15.49
C THR A 316 -8.66 -6.85 -14.89
N GLN A 317 -8.70 -6.74 -13.57
CA GLN A 317 -8.35 -5.52 -12.83
C GLN A 317 -7.11 -5.78 -12.01
N LEU A 318 -6.04 -5.03 -12.29
CA LEU A 318 -4.72 -5.26 -11.72
C LEU A 318 -4.15 -3.96 -11.17
N LYS A 319 -3.34 -4.09 -10.14
CA LYS A 319 -2.51 -3.00 -9.63
C LYS A 319 -1.05 -3.43 -9.71
N VAL A 320 -0.43 -3.20 -10.85
CA VAL A 320 0.97 -3.53 -11.08
C VAL A 320 1.83 -2.40 -10.52
N THR A 321 2.57 -2.69 -9.46
CA THR A 321 3.54 -1.74 -8.87
C THR A 321 2.97 -0.34 -8.57
N GLY A 322 1.69 -0.26 -8.23
CA GLY A 322 1.02 1.00 -7.92
C GLY A 322 0.27 1.64 -9.10
N VAL A 323 0.39 1.12 -10.31
CA VAL A 323 -0.39 1.55 -11.48
C VAL A 323 -1.65 0.71 -11.59
N SER A 324 -2.81 1.37 -11.71
CA SER A 324 -4.09 0.70 -11.93
C SER A 324 -4.27 0.37 -13.41
N LEU A 325 -4.61 -0.89 -13.69
CA LEU A 325 -4.87 -1.41 -15.02
C LEU A 325 -6.22 -2.11 -15.04
N TYR A 326 -6.94 -1.97 -16.12
CA TYR A 326 -8.19 -2.68 -16.35
C TYR A 326 -8.30 -3.12 -17.79
N SER A 327 -8.68 -4.37 -18.04
CA SER A 327 -9.03 -4.85 -19.36
C SER A 327 -10.20 -5.84 -19.31
N ALA A 328 -11.05 -5.82 -20.31
CA ALA A 328 -12.19 -6.71 -20.43
C ALA A 328 -12.50 -7.01 -21.90
N GLY A 329 -13.05 -8.18 -22.16
CA GLY A 329 -13.49 -8.61 -23.48
C GLY A 329 -12.36 -8.75 -24.50
N ASP A 330 -12.74 -8.74 -25.78
CA ASP A 330 -11.83 -8.84 -26.91
C ASP A 330 -11.47 -7.44 -27.45
N PHE A 331 -10.30 -6.96 -27.10
CA PHE A 331 -9.76 -5.68 -27.52
C PHE A 331 -8.74 -5.78 -28.68
N ALA A 332 -8.66 -6.94 -29.35
CA ALA A 332 -7.79 -7.11 -30.51
C ALA A 332 -8.25 -6.23 -31.68
N GLU A 333 -7.32 -5.75 -32.48
CA GLU A 333 -7.59 -5.02 -33.70
C GLU A 333 -8.20 -5.96 -34.74
N ALA A 334 -9.27 -5.52 -35.42
CA ALA A 334 -9.87 -6.22 -36.56
C ALA A 334 -10.59 -5.22 -37.47
N ASP A 335 -10.66 -5.55 -38.78
CA ASP A 335 -11.22 -4.65 -39.81
C ASP A 335 -12.70 -4.29 -39.61
N ASP A 336 -13.44 -5.10 -38.84
CA ASP A 336 -14.87 -4.94 -38.55
C ASP A 336 -15.13 -4.24 -37.17
N ARG A 337 -14.11 -3.62 -36.59
CA ARG A 337 -14.19 -2.97 -35.29
C ARG A 337 -13.84 -1.50 -35.36
N GLU A 338 -14.43 -0.76 -34.49
CA GLU A 338 -14.19 0.67 -34.31
C GLU A 338 -13.58 0.93 -32.95
N GLU A 339 -12.83 2.02 -32.81
CA GLU A 339 -12.15 2.37 -31.56
C GLU A 339 -12.52 3.76 -31.11
N ILE A 340 -12.68 3.92 -29.79
CA ILE A 340 -12.71 5.22 -29.12
C ILE A 340 -11.54 5.27 -28.17
N VAL A 341 -10.65 6.25 -28.33
CA VAL A 341 -9.41 6.35 -27.55
C VAL A 341 -9.31 7.71 -26.88
N LEU A 342 -9.01 7.72 -25.58
CA LEU A 342 -8.61 8.88 -24.80
C LEU A 342 -7.20 8.63 -24.26
N ARG A 343 -6.27 9.55 -24.57
CA ARG A 343 -4.90 9.45 -24.10
C ARG A 343 -4.42 10.79 -23.54
N ASP A 344 -4.05 10.79 -22.25
CA ASP A 344 -3.31 11.85 -21.60
C ASP A 344 -2.02 11.28 -21.03
N ALA A 345 -0.93 11.36 -21.81
CA ALA A 345 0.34 10.79 -21.41
C ALA A 345 0.99 11.57 -20.25
N SER A 346 0.62 12.83 -20.04
CA SER A 346 1.16 13.66 -18.95
C SER A 346 0.51 13.34 -17.62
N ALA A 347 -0.79 13.01 -17.63
CA ALA A 347 -1.53 12.54 -16.47
C ALA A 347 -1.37 11.02 -16.25
N GLY A 348 -0.73 10.30 -17.17
CA GLY A 348 -0.63 8.83 -17.10
C GLY A 348 -1.98 8.14 -17.27
N VAL A 349 -2.86 8.68 -18.12
CA VAL A 349 -4.21 8.13 -18.37
C VAL A 349 -4.33 7.67 -19.81
N TYR A 350 -4.84 6.44 -19.97
CA TYR A 350 -5.21 5.89 -21.26
C TYR A 350 -6.49 5.07 -21.13
N LYS A 351 -7.46 5.30 -22.01
CA LYS A 351 -8.69 4.55 -22.12
C LYS A 351 -8.91 4.21 -23.59
N ARG A 352 -9.18 2.95 -23.91
CA ARG A 352 -9.54 2.45 -25.23
C ARG A 352 -10.75 1.57 -25.11
N LEU A 353 -11.78 1.86 -25.90
CA LEU A 353 -12.95 1.03 -26.08
C LEU A 353 -12.98 0.52 -27.51
N VAL A 354 -13.17 -0.78 -27.69
CA VAL A 354 -13.34 -1.43 -28.98
C VAL A 354 -14.81 -1.75 -29.16
N LEU A 355 -15.38 -1.30 -30.25
CA LEU A 355 -16.82 -1.45 -30.56
C LEU A 355 -17.02 -2.25 -31.85
N LYS A 356 -18.16 -2.95 -31.90
CA LYS A 356 -18.73 -3.54 -33.11
C LYS A 356 -20.24 -3.39 -33.06
N ASP A 357 -20.83 -2.89 -34.14
CA ASP A 357 -22.29 -2.66 -34.24
C ASP A 357 -22.82 -1.84 -33.02
N ASN A 358 -22.14 -0.76 -32.66
CA ASN A 358 -22.41 0.08 -31.49
C ASN A 358 -22.47 -0.67 -30.14
N ARG A 359 -21.76 -1.78 -30.00
CA ARG A 359 -21.65 -2.55 -28.75
C ARG A 359 -20.19 -2.66 -28.34
N ILE A 360 -19.90 -2.57 -27.03
CA ILE A 360 -18.55 -2.73 -26.52
C ILE A 360 -18.17 -4.21 -26.66
N MET A 361 -17.07 -4.47 -27.36
CA MET A 361 -16.42 -5.77 -27.48
C MET A 361 -15.26 -5.93 -26.53
N GLY A 362 -14.54 -4.84 -26.27
CA GLY A 362 -13.39 -4.84 -25.38
C GLY A 362 -13.08 -3.45 -24.84
N ALA A 363 -12.40 -3.43 -23.70
CA ALA A 363 -11.96 -2.21 -23.04
C ALA A 363 -10.55 -2.38 -22.47
N VAL A 364 -9.69 -1.37 -22.61
CA VAL A 364 -8.38 -1.26 -21.97
C VAL A 364 -8.28 0.10 -21.29
N LEU A 365 -8.03 0.12 -19.97
CA LEU A 365 -7.85 1.34 -19.20
C LEU A 365 -6.52 1.26 -18.43
N TYR A 366 -5.81 2.37 -18.41
CA TYR A 366 -4.53 2.52 -17.72
C TYR A 366 -4.54 3.81 -16.88
N GLY A 367 -4.09 3.72 -15.63
CA GLY A 367 -4.02 4.83 -14.68
C GLY A 367 -5.36 5.14 -14.03
N GLU A 368 -6.32 5.65 -14.79
CA GLU A 368 -7.70 5.90 -14.34
C GLU A 368 -8.61 4.77 -14.80
N THR A 369 -9.06 3.93 -13.88
CA THR A 369 -9.80 2.68 -14.16
C THR A 369 -11.17 2.61 -13.52
N SER A 370 -11.69 3.70 -12.94
CA SER A 370 -12.95 3.72 -12.18
C SER A 370 -14.16 3.31 -13.00
N ASP A 371 -14.17 3.62 -14.31
CA ASP A 371 -15.28 3.29 -15.20
C ASP A 371 -15.23 1.84 -15.74
N GLY A 372 -14.17 1.07 -15.40
CA GLY A 372 -13.97 -0.28 -15.93
C GLY A 372 -15.16 -1.20 -15.69
N GLY A 373 -15.70 -1.22 -14.48
CA GLY A 373 -16.87 -2.01 -14.12
C GLY A 373 -18.12 -1.63 -14.91
N TRP A 374 -18.31 -0.35 -15.17
CA TRP A 374 -19.43 0.15 -15.98
C TRP A 374 -19.32 -0.26 -17.44
N PHE A 375 -18.14 -0.14 -18.06
CA PHE A 375 -17.89 -0.64 -19.41
C PHE A 375 -18.09 -2.16 -19.50
N PHE A 376 -17.64 -2.90 -18.50
CA PHE A 376 -17.79 -4.34 -18.46
C PHE A 376 -19.25 -4.78 -18.32
N ASP A 377 -20.06 -4.08 -17.54
CA ASP A 377 -21.49 -4.34 -17.44
C ASP A 377 -22.20 -4.13 -18.78
N MET A 378 -21.88 -3.06 -19.52
CA MET A 378 -22.39 -2.82 -20.86
C MET A 378 -21.93 -3.90 -21.85
N LEU A 379 -20.68 -4.35 -21.77
CA LEU A 379 -20.14 -5.43 -22.58
C LEU A 379 -20.92 -6.73 -22.33
N LYS A 380 -21.09 -7.13 -21.07
CA LYS A 380 -21.84 -8.34 -20.71
C LYS A 380 -23.30 -8.32 -21.16
N LYS A 381 -23.95 -7.16 -21.08
CA LYS A 381 -25.34 -6.97 -21.47
C LYS A 381 -25.50 -6.77 -22.99
N GLY A 382 -24.41 -6.60 -23.74
CA GLY A 382 -24.42 -6.25 -25.13
C GLY A 382 -25.21 -4.95 -25.39
N THR A 383 -25.07 -3.96 -24.53
CA THR A 383 -25.81 -2.70 -24.58
C THR A 383 -25.46 -1.93 -25.84
N ASP A 384 -26.47 -1.45 -26.55
CA ASP A 384 -26.30 -0.51 -27.68
C ASP A 384 -25.91 0.87 -27.09
N VAL A 385 -24.76 1.39 -27.50
CA VAL A 385 -24.19 2.64 -27.01
C VAL A 385 -24.28 3.80 -28.00
N SER A 386 -25.06 3.66 -29.07
CA SER A 386 -25.21 4.68 -30.12
C SER A 386 -25.58 6.05 -29.59
N ASP A 387 -26.52 6.13 -28.65
CA ASP A 387 -27.01 7.39 -28.09
C ASP A 387 -26.00 8.09 -27.17
N MET A 388 -25.01 7.36 -26.63
CA MET A 388 -23.99 7.90 -25.70
C MET A 388 -22.56 7.87 -26.28
N ARG A 389 -22.43 7.49 -27.56
CA ARG A 389 -21.12 7.25 -28.19
C ARG A 389 -20.15 8.41 -28.07
N GLU A 390 -20.62 9.66 -28.27
CA GLU A 390 -19.76 10.87 -28.22
C GLU A 390 -19.19 11.14 -26.85
N THR A 391 -19.85 10.69 -25.78
CA THR A 391 -19.46 10.94 -24.38
C THR A 391 -19.03 9.68 -23.66
N LEU A 392 -19.15 8.52 -24.27
CA LEU A 392 -18.93 7.21 -23.67
C LEU A 392 -17.53 7.10 -22.99
N ILE A 393 -16.50 7.55 -23.68
CA ILE A 393 -15.09 7.43 -23.22
C ILE A 393 -14.79 8.26 -21.95
N PHE A 394 -15.59 9.32 -21.68
CA PHE A 394 -15.42 10.15 -20.49
C PHE A 394 -16.00 9.52 -19.23
N GLY A 395 -16.70 8.37 -19.35
CA GLY A 395 -17.18 7.58 -18.24
C GLY A 395 -18.61 7.89 -17.81
N GLN A 396 -19.08 7.10 -16.84
CA GLN A 396 -20.44 7.14 -16.32
C GLN A 396 -20.86 8.53 -15.80
N ALA A 397 -19.94 9.24 -15.16
CA ALA A 397 -20.20 10.58 -14.61
C ALA A 397 -20.59 11.63 -15.67
N PHE A 398 -20.26 11.39 -16.95
CA PHE A 398 -20.56 12.31 -18.04
C PHE A 398 -21.93 12.07 -18.70
N GLN A 399 -22.59 10.95 -18.39
CA GLN A 399 -23.84 10.53 -19.02
C GLN A 399 -25.10 11.20 -18.46
N GLY A 400 -25.00 12.11 -17.50
CA GLY A 400 -26.18 12.69 -16.84
C GLY A 400 -26.17 14.17 -16.54
N GLY A 401 -25.18 14.96 -16.98
CA GLY A 401 -25.19 16.44 -16.82
C GLY A 401 -25.16 16.95 -15.37
N ALA A 402 -25.12 16.09 -14.38
CA ALA A 402 -24.86 16.40 -12.98
C ALA A 402 -23.68 15.54 -12.50
N GLN A 403 -22.73 16.15 -11.82
CA GLN A 403 -21.71 15.43 -11.07
C GLN A 403 -22.42 14.49 -10.09
N LEU A 404 -22.56 13.22 -10.42
CA LEU A 404 -23.10 12.24 -9.48
C LEU A 404 -22.10 12.13 -8.34
N ASP A 405 -22.58 12.37 -7.13
CA ASP A 405 -21.88 12.01 -5.91
C ASP A 405 -21.43 10.53 -6.04
N PRO A 406 -20.16 10.19 -5.78
CA PRO A 406 -19.69 8.81 -5.83
C PRO A 406 -20.55 7.83 -5.04
N MET A 407 -21.20 8.28 -3.97
CA MET A 407 -22.15 7.50 -3.17
C MET A 407 -23.44 7.22 -3.94
N ALA A 408 -23.95 8.20 -4.67
CA ALA A 408 -25.14 8.03 -5.51
C ALA A 408 -24.89 7.05 -6.69
N ALA A 409 -23.69 7.07 -7.26
CA ALA A 409 -23.29 6.13 -8.30
C ALA A 409 -23.26 4.68 -7.80
N VAL A 410 -22.73 4.42 -6.60
CA VAL A 410 -22.71 3.08 -5.99
C VAL A 410 -24.11 2.66 -5.53
N ALA A 411 -24.94 3.61 -5.06
CA ALA A 411 -26.33 3.33 -4.72
C ALA A 411 -27.14 2.86 -5.94
N ALA A 412 -26.87 3.43 -7.13
CA ALA A 412 -27.57 3.13 -8.37
C ALA A 412 -27.15 1.81 -9.03
N LEU A 413 -26.04 1.17 -8.59
CA LEU A 413 -25.63 -0.14 -9.10
C LEU A 413 -26.75 -1.17 -8.84
N PRO A 414 -27.05 -2.07 -9.77
CA PRO A 414 -28.01 -3.16 -9.54
C PRO A 414 -27.45 -4.15 -8.49
N ASP A 415 -28.33 -4.91 -7.82
CA ASP A 415 -27.93 -5.83 -6.75
C ASP A 415 -27.06 -7.00 -7.24
N ASP A 416 -27.18 -7.37 -8.52
CA ASP A 416 -26.35 -8.37 -9.18
C ASP A 416 -25.02 -7.82 -9.70
N ALA A 417 -24.79 -6.50 -9.59
CA ALA A 417 -23.52 -5.90 -9.98
C ALA A 417 -22.37 -6.50 -9.18
N GLU A 418 -21.38 -7.02 -9.88
CA GLU A 418 -20.19 -7.59 -9.26
C GLU A 418 -19.31 -6.49 -8.63
N ILE A 419 -19.13 -6.57 -7.31
CA ILE A 419 -18.30 -5.64 -6.54
C ILE A 419 -16.88 -6.22 -6.35
N CYS A 420 -16.80 -7.51 -6.08
CA CYS A 420 -15.52 -8.19 -5.85
C CYS A 420 -15.28 -9.28 -6.91
N GLY A 421 -14.61 -8.91 -8.01
CA GLY A 421 -14.37 -9.82 -9.13
C GLY A 421 -13.49 -11.03 -8.76
N CYS A 422 -12.52 -10.89 -7.89
CA CYS A 422 -11.67 -12.02 -7.49
C CYS A 422 -12.37 -13.06 -6.59
N ASN A 423 -13.48 -12.71 -5.94
CA ASN A 423 -14.27 -13.61 -5.11
C ASN A 423 -15.73 -13.76 -5.60
N GLY A 424 -16.08 -13.18 -6.75
CA GLY A 424 -17.41 -13.30 -7.35
C GLY A 424 -18.54 -12.77 -6.47
N VAL A 425 -18.31 -11.67 -5.72
CA VAL A 425 -19.29 -11.15 -4.75
C VAL A 425 -20.01 -9.94 -5.31
N CYS A 426 -21.33 -10.03 -5.46
CA CYS A 426 -22.17 -8.95 -5.95
C CYS A 426 -22.64 -8.02 -4.83
N LYS A 427 -23.15 -6.83 -5.22
CA LYS A 427 -23.67 -5.80 -4.32
C LYS A 427 -24.74 -6.34 -3.37
N GLY A 428 -25.72 -7.05 -3.88
CA GLY A 428 -26.82 -7.60 -3.07
C GLY A 428 -26.36 -8.58 -2.00
N THR A 429 -25.34 -9.40 -2.30
CA THR A 429 -24.73 -10.30 -1.31
C THR A 429 -24.07 -9.50 -0.18
N ILE A 430 -23.35 -8.43 -0.50
CA ILE A 430 -22.69 -7.57 0.50
C ILE A 430 -23.74 -6.85 1.36
N ILE A 431 -24.71 -6.18 0.73
CA ILE A 431 -25.77 -5.47 1.44
C ILE A 431 -26.60 -6.43 2.31
N GLY A 432 -26.97 -7.59 1.75
CA GLY A 432 -27.73 -8.61 2.49
C GLY A 432 -26.96 -9.13 3.71
N ALA A 433 -25.65 -9.33 3.60
CA ALA A 433 -24.81 -9.72 4.73
C ALA A 433 -24.69 -8.60 5.78
N ILE A 434 -24.49 -7.35 5.35
CA ILE A 434 -24.41 -6.19 6.26
C ILE A 434 -25.73 -6.07 7.07
N ALA A 435 -26.87 -6.06 6.37
CA ALA A 435 -28.18 -5.88 7.01
C ALA A 435 -28.62 -7.11 7.81
N GLY A 436 -28.44 -8.31 7.28
CA GLY A 436 -28.94 -9.56 7.90
C GLY A 436 -28.11 -10.08 9.07
N LYS A 437 -26.79 -9.80 9.07
CA LYS A 437 -25.87 -10.23 10.13
C LYS A 437 -25.36 -9.08 11.02
N GLY A 438 -25.77 -7.85 10.75
CA GLY A 438 -25.36 -6.67 11.52
C GLY A 438 -23.87 -6.37 11.40
N LEU A 439 -23.27 -6.60 10.20
CA LEU A 439 -21.84 -6.37 9.99
C LEU A 439 -21.56 -4.87 10.00
N ALA A 440 -20.63 -4.42 10.85
CA ALA A 440 -20.38 -3.00 11.07
C ALA A 440 -19.00 -2.52 10.56
N SER A 441 -18.14 -3.43 10.12
CA SER A 441 -16.78 -3.11 9.67
C SER A 441 -16.44 -3.77 8.35
N LEU A 442 -15.43 -3.23 7.67
CA LEU A 442 -14.86 -3.83 6.46
C LEU A 442 -14.33 -5.25 6.71
N ASP A 443 -13.74 -5.48 7.89
CA ASP A 443 -13.19 -6.79 8.24
C ASP A 443 -14.30 -7.82 8.50
N ASP A 444 -15.44 -7.41 9.07
CA ASP A 444 -16.62 -8.26 9.18
C ASP A 444 -17.15 -8.65 7.80
N VAL A 445 -17.25 -7.69 6.87
CA VAL A 445 -17.67 -7.97 5.49
C VAL A 445 -16.69 -8.90 4.79
N ARG A 446 -15.39 -8.72 4.96
CA ARG A 446 -14.35 -9.61 4.45
C ARG A 446 -14.49 -11.03 4.99
N ALA A 447 -14.69 -11.16 6.30
CA ALA A 447 -14.83 -12.46 6.94
C ALA A 447 -16.04 -13.25 6.42
N HIS A 448 -17.19 -12.55 6.26
CA HIS A 448 -18.47 -13.19 5.93
C HIS A 448 -18.74 -13.33 4.44
N THR A 449 -18.36 -12.36 3.61
CA THR A 449 -18.68 -12.36 2.18
C THR A 449 -17.46 -12.67 1.30
N LYS A 450 -16.26 -12.63 1.87
CA LYS A 450 -14.98 -12.66 1.16
C LYS A 450 -14.75 -11.46 0.23
N ALA A 451 -15.67 -10.50 0.13
CA ALA A 451 -15.44 -9.26 -0.61
C ALA A 451 -14.24 -8.51 -0.02
N SER A 452 -13.33 -8.05 -0.87
CA SER A 452 -12.08 -7.38 -0.46
C SER A 452 -11.08 -8.24 0.35
N ALA A 453 -11.31 -9.57 0.45
CA ALA A 453 -10.43 -10.47 1.21
C ALA A 453 -9.19 -10.94 0.44
N SER A 454 -9.19 -10.87 -0.89
CA SER A 454 -8.09 -11.36 -1.74
C SER A 454 -7.21 -10.21 -2.25
N CYS A 455 -7.47 -9.64 -3.41
CA CYS A 455 -6.63 -8.59 -4.01
C CYS A 455 -6.82 -7.20 -3.37
N GLY A 456 -7.93 -6.97 -2.66
CA GLY A 456 -8.24 -5.71 -2.00
C GLY A 456 -8.68 -4.56 -2.93
N THR A 457 -8.78 -4.78 -4.23
CA THR A 457 -9.12 -3.75 -5.22
C THR A 457 -10.50 -3.14 -4.99
N CYS A 458 -11.47 -3.93 -4.55
CA CYS A 458 -12.83 -3.49 -4.27
C CYS A 458 -13.04 -2.86 -2.88
N THR A 459 -11.99 -2.66 -2.08
CA THR A 459 -12.09 -2.12 -0.72
C THR A 459 -12.91 -0.84 -0.65
N GLY A 460 -12.63 0.14 -1.51
CA GLY A 460 -13.36 1.41 -1.52
C GLY A 460 -14.84 1.27 -1.84
N LEU A 461 -15.21 0.36 -2.76
CA LEU A 461 -16.61 0.08 -3.08
C LEU A 461 -17.33 -0.61 -1.91
N VAL A 462 -16.68 -1.54 -1.21
CA VAL A 462 -17.24 -2.21 -0.03
C VAL A 462 -17.46 -1.21 1.12
N GLU A 463 -16.52 -0.29 1.34
CA GLU A 463 -16.68 0.79 2.34
C GLU A 463 -17.83 1.74 1.99
N GLN A 464 -18.02 2.06 0.71
CA GLN A 464 -19.17 2.85 0.25
C GLN A 464 -20.49 2.09 0.46
N LEU A 465 -20.54 0.79 0.22
CA LEU A 465 -21.73 -0.04 0.49
C LEU A 465 -22.03 -0.15 1.99
N LEU A 466 -21.02 -0.23 2.85
CA LEU A 466 -21.18 -0.14 4.30
C LEU A 466 -21.80 1.21 4.69
N SER A 467 -21.26 2.31 4.15
CA SER A 467 -21.79 3.66 4.40
C SER A 467 -23.24 3.80 3.92
N LEU A 468 -23.57 3.27 2.74
CA LEU A 468 -24.94 3.31 2.19
C LEU A 468 -25.94 2.50 3.04
N THR A 469 -25.51 1.32 3.50
CA THR A 469 -26.40 0.38 4.19
C THR A 469 -26.64 0.77 5.65
N LEU A 470 -25.63 1.28 6.33
CA LEU A 470 -25.65 1.62 7.75
C LEU A 470 -25.94 3.11 8.02
N GLY A 471 -25.84 3.97 6.98
CA GLY A 471 -26.06 5.41 7.13
C GLY A 471 -25.18 6.03 8.22
N ASP A 472 -25.77 6.90 9.04
CA ASP A 472 -25.06 7.60 10.13
C ASP A 472 -24.53 6.67 11.24
N THR A 473 -24.93 5.39 11.23
CA THR A 473 -24.41 4.39 12.17
C THR A 473 -23.10 3.76 11.66
N TYR A 474 -22.79 3.89 10.39
CA TYR A 474 -21.51 3.46 9.85
C TYR A 474 -20.43 4.50 10.16
N ASN A 475 -19.57 4.15 11.10
CA ASN A 475 -18.31 4.85 11.27
C ASN A 475 -17.24 4.09 10.49
N PRO A 476 -16.73 4.59 9.36
CA PRO A 476 -15.62 3.97 8.60
C PRO A 476 -14.34 3.85 9.44
N ALA A 477 -14.27 4.52 10.54
CA ALA A 477 -13.37 4.29 11.64
C ALA A 477 -13.92 3.21 12.59
N ALA A 478 -14.14 2.00 12.14
CA ALA A 478 -13.89 0.87 13.03
C ALA A 478 -12.48 1.08 13.55
N VAL A 479 -12.37 1.31 14.85
CA VAL A 479 -11.20 1.80 15.58
C VAL A 479 -9.94 1.13 15.01
N THR A 480 -9.21 1.83 14.13
CA THR A 480 -7.89 1.35 13.73
C THR A 480 -7.03 1.45 14.98
N PRO A 481 -6.60 0.32 15.56
CA PRO A 481 -5.82 0.36 16.77
C PRO A 481 -4.55 1.18 16.58
N VAL A 482 -4.07 1.84 17.64
CA VAL A 482 -2.79 2.57 17.60
C VAL A 482 -1.66 1.68 17.09
N CYS A 483 -1.68 0.40 17.45
CA CYS A 483 -0.74 -0.64 16.97
C CYS A 483 -1.26 -2.03 17.38
N GLY A 484 -0.55 -3.10 17.03
CA GLY A 484 -0.88 -4.47 17.45
C GLY A 484 -0.79 -4.74 18.97
N CYS A 485 -0.28 -3.79 19.77
CA CYS A 485 -0.17 -3.95 21.23
C CYS A 485 -1.45 -3.53 21.96
N THR A 486 -2.46 -3.03 21.30
CA THR A 486 -3.74 -2.60 21.88
C THR A 486 -4.85 -2.71 20.86
N ASP A 487 -6.08 -2.88 21.32
CA ASP A 487 -7.26 -2.85 20.47
C ASP A 487 -7.90 -1.44 20.43
N LEU A 488 -7.35 -0.48 21.19
CA LEU A 488 -7.86 0.89 21.26
C LEU A 488 -7.32 1.76 20.12
N GLY A 489 -8.19 2.59 19.57
CA GLY A 489 -7.83 3.61 18.60
C GLY A 489 -7.23 4.86 19.22
N HIS A 490 -6.71 5.74 18.36
CA HIS A 490 -6.08 6.98 18.77
C HIS A 490 -7.02 7.90 19.60
N ASP A 491 -8.27 8.03 19.21
CA ASP A 491 -9.25 8.89 19.87
C ASP A 491 -9.63 8.33 21.25
N ASP A 492 -9.83 7.00 21.34
CA ASP A 492 -10.11 6.34 22.62
C ASP A 492 -8.97 6.46 23.60
N VAL A 493 -7.74 6.22 23.12
CA VAL A 493 -6.53 6.35 23.95
C VAL A 493 -6.41 7.78 24.50
N ARG A 494 -6.57 8.81 23.65
CA ARG A 494 -6.51 10.21 24.10
C ARG A 494 -7.62 10.57 25.07
N ARG A 495 -8.84 10.14 24.78
CA ARG A 495 -10.00 10.35 25.66
C ARG A 495 -9.78 9.72 27.04
N LEU A 496 -9.27 8.48 27.08
CA LEU A 496 -9.03 7.75 28.33
C LEU A 496 -7.82 8.30 29.11
N ILE A 497 -6.76 8.76 28.43
CA ILE A 497 -5.64 9.46 29.08
C ILE A 497 -6.17 10.66 29.88
N ARG A 498 -7.04 11.49 29.29
CA ARG A 498 -7.62 12.67 29.95
C ARG A 498 -8.61 12.28 31.04
N ALA A 499 -9.53 11.35 30.74
CA ALA A 499 -10.57 10.93 31.67
C ALA A 499 -10.01 10.27 32.95
N LYS A 500 -9.00 9.42 32.81
CA LYS A 500 -8.35 8.74 33.92
C LYS A 500 -7.13 9.52 34.48
N ARG A 501 -6.81 10.67 33.92
CA ARG A 501 -5.66 11.52 34.31
C ARG A 501 -4.32 10.76 34.30
N LEU A 502 -4.09 9.95 33.27
CA LEU A 502 -2.87 9.15 33.16
C LEU A 502 -1.70 10.04 32.73
N LYS A 503 -0.58 10.00 33.47
CA LYS A 503 0.55 10.92 33.31
C LYS A 503 1.89 10.22 33.05
N SER A 504 1.87 8.95 32.63
CA SER A 504 3.08 8.24 32.21
C SER A 504 2.73 7.13 31.24
N ILE A 505 3.69 6.78 30.35
CA ILE A 505 3.53 5.69 29.39
C ILE A 505 3.23 4.35 30.09
N PRO A 506 3.94 3.96 31.17
CA PRO A 506 3.59 2.74 31.89
C PRO A 506 2.16 2.75 32.47
N ALA A 507 1.73 3.88 33.05
CA ALA A 507 0.37 3.99 33.57
C ALA A 507 -0.70 3.86 32.48
N VAL A 508 -0.46 4.45 31.29
CA VAL A 508 -1.37 4.28 30.14
C VAL A 508 -1.43 2.82 29.71
N MET A 509 -0.27 2.15 29.59
CA MET A 509 -0.23 0.75 29.16
C MET A 509 -0.89 -0.19 30.14
N GLN A 510 -0.72 0.03 31.44
CA GLN A 510 -1.31 -0.76 32.50
C GLN A 510 -2.83 -0.54 32.61
N GLU A 511 -3.26 0.72 32.71
CA GLU A 511 -4.65 1.09 32.92
C GLU A 511 -5.56 0.87 31.69
N LEU A 512 -4.98 0.84 30.51
CA LEU A 512 -5.70 0.60 29.25
C LEU A 512 -5.41 -0.81 28.69
N GLU A 513 -4.90 -1.70 29.50
CA GLU A 513 -4.72 -3.13 29.21
C GLU A 513 -3.94 -3.39 27.92
N TRP A 514 -2.76 -2.75 27.79
CA TRP A 514 -1.85 -3.03 26.65
C TRP A 514 -1.41 -4.49 26.68
N LYS A 515 -1.43 -5.17 25.53
CA LYS A 515 -0.99 -6.58 25.39
C LYS A 515 0.47 -6.83 25.75
N THR A 516 1.28 -5.77 25.82
CA THR A 516 2.70 -5.80 26.16
C THR A 516 3.04 -4.67 27.14
N SER A 517 3.86 -4.94 28.16
CA SER A 517 4.28 -3.94 29.14
C SER A 517 5.31 -2.92 28.60
N CYS A 518 6.00 -3.25 27.51
CA CYS A 518 7.06 -2.42 26.92
C CYS A 518 6.59 -1.60 25.70
N GLY A 519 5.44 -1.97 25.08
CA GLY A 519 4.96 -1.35 23.86
C GLY A 519 5.86 -1.64 22.64
N CYS A 520 5.65 -0.90 21.56
CA CYS A 520 6.38 -1.04 20.31
C CYS A 520 6.81 0.33 19.74
N ALA A 521 7.57 0.31 18.64
CA ALA A 521 8.04 1.51 17.94
C ALA A 521 6.92 2.40 17.35
N LYS A 522 5.66 1.95 17.36
CA LYS A 522 4.50 2.75 16.94
C LYS A 522 3.80 3.41 18.14
N CYS A 523 3.44 2.63 19.16
CA CYS A 523 2.67 3.15 20.29
C CYS A 523 3.50 4.01 21.25
N ARG A 524 4.75 3.67 21.57
CA ARG A 524 5.55 4.49 22.49
C ARG A 524 5.70 5.95 22.02
N PRO A 525 6.09 6.25 20.77
CA PRO A 525 6.15 7.64 20.31
C PRO A 525 4.77 8.34 20.29
N ALA A 526 3.70 7.60 20.00
CA ALA A 526 2.34 8.15 20.01
C ALA A 526 1.90 8.51 21.42
N LEU A 527 2.08 7.62 22.39
CA LEU A 527 1.75 7.86 23.79
C LEU A 527 2.59 9.01 24.37
N ASN A 528 3.89 9.04 24.08
CA ASN A 528 4.74 10.14 24.49
C ASN A 528 4.23 11.49 23.97
N TYR A 529 3.86 11.54 22.68
CA TYR A 529 3.28 12.74 22.08
C TYR A 529 1.97 13.15 22.76
N TYR A 530 1.06 12.20 23.02
CA TYR A 530 -0.25 12.51 23.65
C TYR A 530 -0.06 13.03 25.08
N LEU A 531 0.82 12.43 25.85
CA LEU A 531 1.12 12.87 27.20
C LEU A 531 1.75 14.27 27.23
N VAL A 532 2.73 14.57 26.36
CA VAL A 532 3.32 15.91 26.21
C VAL A 532 2.26 16.94 25.78
N SER A 533 1.32 16.56 24.93
CA SER A 533 0.26 17.44 24.45
C SER A 533 -0.82 17.72 25.53
N ASP A 534 -1.19 16.68 26.28
CA ASP A 534 -2.31 16.75 27.24
C ASP A 534 -1.85 17.23 28.63
N TRP A 535 -0.60 16.98 29.03
CA TRP A 535 -0.02 17.29 30.34
C TRP A 535 1.31 18.03 30.21
N PRO A 536 1.37 19.20 29.57
CA PRO A 536 2.63 19.87 29.25
C PRO A 536 3.46 20.28 30.47
N ASP A 537 2.83 20.50 31.63
CA ASP A 537 3.44 20.89 32.89
C ASP A 537 3.68 19.71 33.86
N GLU A 538 3.05 18.56 33.60
CA GLU A 538 3.05 17.44 34.55
C GLU A 538 3.74 16.17 33.97
N TYR A 539 3.98 16.12 32.64
CA TYR A 539 4.65 15.01 31.98
C TYR A 539 6.02 15.39 31.44
N ALA A 540 7.04 14.68 31.87
CA ALA A 540 8.37 14.81 31.30
C ALA A 540 8.46 14.01 30.00
N ASP A 541 8.88 14.66 28.90
CA ASP A 541 9.07 14.05 27.59
C ASP A 541 9.96 12.80 27.67
N ASP A 542 9.42 11.62 27.36
CA ASP A 542 10.19 10.39 27.27
C ASP A 542 10.98 10.35 25.96
N TYR A 543 12.15 10.94 26.03
CA TYR A 543 13.07 11.11 24.93
C TYR A 543 13.42 9.78 24.23
N GLN A 544 13.55 8.67 24.96
CA GLN A 544 13.86 7.35 24.41
C GLN A 544 12.70 6.78 23.58
N SER A 545 11.48 7.23 23.80
CA SER A 545 10.32 6.88 23.00
C SER A 545 10.19 7.63 21.67
N ARG A 546 11.11 8.55 21.36
CA ARG A 546 11.13 9.29 20.09
C ARG A 546 11.90 8.53 19.00
N PHE A 547 11.63 8.86 17.73
CA PHE A 547 12.41 8.33 16.60
C PHE A 547 13.87 8.81 16.64
N ILE A 548 14.76 8.05 16.03
CA ILE A 548 16.20 8.30 16.06
C ILE A 548 16.58 9.74 15.64
N ASN A 549 15.99 10.26 14.56
CA ASN A 549 16.26 11.64 14.13
C ASN A 549 15.86 12.68 15.18
N GLU A 550 14.79 12.43 15.91
CA GLU A 550 14.29 13.32 16.97
C GLU A 550 15.16 13.23 18.24
N ARG A 551 15.70 12.04 18.56
CA ARG A 551 16.63 11.84 19.65
C ARG A 551 17.99 12.50 19.36
N VAL A 552 18.49 12.27 18.15
CA VAL A 552 19.79 12.78 17.69
C VAL A 552 19.73 14.26 17.27
N HIS A 553 18.55 14.83 17.08
CA HIS A 553 18.32 16.20 16.56
C HIS A 553 19.02 16.51 15.24
N ALA A 554 19.12 15.49 14.38
CA ALA A 554 19.69 15.58 13.03
C ALA A 554 19.02 14.51 12.14
N ASN A 555 19.09 14.63 10.81
CA ASN A 555 18.55 13.61 9.91
C ASN A 555 19.63 12.60 9.56
N ILE A 556 19.36 11.31 9.82
CA ILE A 556 20.21 10.22 9.34
C ILE A 556 20.14 10.13 7.82
N GLN A 557 21.29 9.93 7.18
CA GLN A 557 21.45 9.81 5.74
C GLN A 557 21.69 8.33 5.33
N LYS A 558 21.65 8.06 4.02
CA LYS A 558 21.77 6.68 3.49
C LYS A 558 23.07 5.98 3.87
N ASP A 559 24.15 6.74 4.00
CA ASP A 559 25.51 6.26 4.36
C ASP A 559 25.78 6.20 5.87
N GLY A 560 24.74 6.46 6.70
CA GLY A 560 24.87 6.50 8.16
C GLY A 560 25.40 7.82 8.73
N THR A 561 25.75 8.79 7.89
CA THR A 561 26.06 10.16 8.30
C THR A 561 24.78 10.95 8.63
N TYR A 562 24.91 12.19 9.02
CA TYR A 562 23.78 13.04 9.42
C TYR A 562 23.80 14.36 8.69
N SER A 563 22.60 14.95 8.50
CA SER A 563 22.45 16.30 8.04
C SER A 563 22.03 17.23 9.18
N VAL A 564 22.57 18.45 9.17
CA VAL A 564 22.32 19.52 10.13
C VAL A 564 21.71 20.71 9.43
N VAL A 565 20.53 21.16 9.90
CA VAL A 565 19.77 22.27 9.31
C VAL A 565 19.58 23.36 10.35
N PRO A 566 20.35 24.45 10.33
CA PRO A 566 20.15 25.56 11.23
C PRO A 566 18.84 26.30 10.94
N ARG A 567 18.28 26.94 11.96
CA ARG A 567 17.08 27.75 11.83
C ARG A 567 17.42 29.06 11.09
N MET A 568 16.69 29.33 10.04
CA MET A 568 16.70 30.58 9.29
C MET A 568 15.29 31.17 9.36
N TRP A 569 15.11 32.15 10.25
CA TRP A 569 13.81 32.73 10.55
C TRP A 569 13.17 33.37 9.32
N GLY A 570 12.00 32.87 8.90
CA GLY A 570 11.33 33.33 7.68
C GLY A 570 12.12 33.11 6.39
N GLY A 571 13.22 32.35 6.44
CA GLY A 571 14.13 32.15 5.32
C GLY A 571 15.14 33.30 5.14
N VAL A 572 15.22 34.27 6.07
CA VAL A 572 16.16 35.38 6.03
C VAL A 572 17.50 35.00 6.68
N THR A 573 18.58 35.47 6.13
CA THR A 573 19.94 35.30 6.65
C THR A 573 20.78 36.55 6.45
N SER A 574 21.94 36.60 7.11
CA SER A 574 22.90 37.70 7.01
C SER A 574 24.26 37.23 6.48
N SER A 575 25.08 38.17 6.06
CA SER A 575 26.44 37.85 5.63
C SER A 575 27.30 37.24 6.76
N ALA A 576 27.03 37.61 8.03
CA ALA A 576 27.71 37.06 9.20
C ALA A 576 27.29 35.59 9.42
N GLU A 577 26.00 35.27 9.35
CA GLU A 577 25.48 33.90 9.44
C GLU A 577 25.98 33.01 8.31
N LEU A 578 26.00 33.51 7.06
CA LEU A 578 26.55 32.77 5.93
C LEU A 578 28.03 32.43 6.11
N ARG A 579 28.84 33.37 6.62
CA ARG A 579 30.26 33.13 6.93
C ARG A 579 30.38 32.07 8.03
N ALA A 580 29.61 32.18 9.10
CA ALA A 580 29.65 31.21 10.20
C ALA A 580 29.30 29.79 9.73
N ILE A 581 28.35 29.63 8.80
CA ILE A 581 28.06 28.33 8.18
C ILE A 581 29.28 27.86 7.39
N ALA A 582 29.89 28.71 6.56
CA ALA A 582 31.07 28.36 5.77
C ALA A 582 32.23 27.94 6.67
N ASP A 583 32.51 28.71 7.73
CA ASP A 583 33.57 28.41 8.71
C ASP A 583 33.35 27.04 9.39
N VAL A 584 32.10 26.68 9.70
CA VAL A 584 31.75 25.36 10.26
C VAL A 584 31.95 24.26 9.23
N VAL A 585 31.55 24.49 7.98
CA VAL A 585 31.75 23.55 6.87
C VAL A 585 33.24 23.23 6.67
N ASP A 586 34.07 24.28 6.62
CA ASP A 586 35.53 24.15 6.47
C ASP A 586 36.16 23.46 7.68
N LYS A 587 35.76 23.85 8.89
CA LYS A 587 36.32 23.32 10.14
C LYS A 587 36.08 21.82 10.34
N PHE A 588 34.96 21.31 9.89
CA PHE A 588 34.56 19.91 10.10
C PHE A 588 34.61 19.08 8.80
N ASP A 589 35.22 19.60 7.73
CA ASP A 589 35.31 18.93 6.41
C ASP A 589 33.95 18.41 5.94
N ILE A 590 32.89 19.23 6.07
CA ILE A 590 31.54 18.83 5.69
C ILE A 590 31.45 18.74 4.17
N PRO A 591 31.15 17.56 3.58
CA PRO A 591 31.36 17.34 2.16
C PRO A 591 30.39 18.07 1.24
N ALA A 592 29.22 18.49 1.74
CA ALA A 592 28.25 19.19 0.91
C ALA A 592 27.32 20.10 1.70
N VAL A 593 26.98 21.24 1.09
CA VAL A 593 25.97 22.20 1.58
C VAL A 593 24.91 22.38 0.52
N LYS A 594 23.63 22.30 0.91
CA LYS A 594 22.50 22.41 -0.02
C LYS A 594 21.50 23.48 0.43
N VAL A 595 21.18 24.40 -0.46
CA VAL A 595 20.02 25.29 -0.30
C VAL A 595 18.76 24.49 -0.63
N THR A 596 17.82 24.43 0.31
CA THR A 596 16.59 23.64 0.18
C THR A 596 15.40 24.48 -0.27
N GLY A 597 14.41 23.86 -0.88
CA GLY A 597 13.15 24.53 -1.27
C GLY A 597 12.32 25.05 -0.07
N GLY A 598 12.72 24.73 1.16
CA GLY A 598 12.13 25.28 2.39
C GLY A 598 12.85 26.52 2.92
N GLN A 599 13.65 27.19 2.10
CA GLN A 599 14.45 28.39 2.47
C GLN A 599 15.37 28.10 3.67
N ARG A 600 16.12 27.00 3.60
CA ARG A 600 17.07 26.56 4.63
C ARG A 600 18.36 26.09 3.97
N ILE A 601 19.44 26.18 4.71
CA ILE A 601 20.72 25.57 4.35
C ILE A 601 20.82 24.23 5.09
N ASP A 602 21.18 23.18 4.37
CA ASP A 602 21.34 21.82 4.87
C ASP A 602 22.80 21.37 4.70
N MET A 603 23.48 21.08 5.80
CA MET A 603 24.87 20.60 5.82
C MET A 603 24.85 19.08 5.86
N LEU A 604 25.42 18.42 4.85
CA LEU A 604 25.29 16.98 4.59
C LEU A 604 26.61 16.25 4.88
N GLY A 605 26.53 15.00 5.36
CA GLY A 605 27.69 14.13 5.52
C GLY A 605 28.41 14.23 6.87
N ILE A 606 27.74 14.73 7.92
CA ILE A 606 28.35 14.90 9.24
C ILE A 606 28.33 13.59 10.01
N ARG A 607 29.46 13.17 10.57
CA ARG A 607 29.52 11.98 11.41
C ARG A 607 28.81 12.22 12.75
N LYS A 608 28.14 11.19 13.27
CA LYS A 608 27.34 11.26 14.50
C LYS A 608 28.12 11.86 15.69
N GLN A 609 29.36 11.46 15.84
CA GLN A 609 30.21 11.93 16.96
C GLN A 609 30.59 13.41 16.87
N ASP A 610 30.58 14.00 15.68
CA ASP A 610 30.95 15.39 15.46
C ASP A 610 29.76 16.34 15.66
N LEU A 611 28.53 15.83 15.69
CA LEU A 611 27.32 16.65 15.84
C LEU A 611 27.36 17.65 17.02
N PRO A 612 27.71 17.23 18.26
CA PRO A 612 27.76 18.19 19.39
C PRO A 612 28.75 19.35 19.16
N ALA A 613 29.89 19.07 18.54
CA ALA A 613 30.90 20.10 18.23
C ALA A 613 30.44 21.05 17.11
N VAL A 614 29.79 20.51 16.09
CA VAL A 614 29.17 21.31 14.99
C VAL A 614 28.11 22.25 15.58
N TRP A 615 27.24 21.74 16.44
CA TRP A 615 26.20 22.56 17.10
C TRP A 615 26.80 23.62 18.03
N ALA A 616 27.88 23.30 18.74
CA ALA A 616 28.58 24.25 19.58
C ALA A 616 29.10 25.46 18.77
N GLU A 617 29.66 25.23 17.58
CA GLU A 617 30.11 26.32 16.70
C GLU A 617 28.93 27.10 16.10
N LEU A 618 27.89 26.44 15.64
CA LEU A 618 26.69 27.10 15.13
C LEU A 618 26.00 27.98 16.21
N SER A 619 25.92 27.46 17.44
CA SER A 619 25.33 28.19 18.58
C SER A 619 26.10 29.46 18.93
N LYS A 620 27.43 29.50 18.76
CA LYS A 620 28.25 30.73 18.96
C LYS A 620 27.84 31.85 17.99
N ALA A 621 27.39 31.46 16.78
CA ALA A 621 26.88 32.40 15.80
C ALA A 621 25.39 32.71 15.97
N GLY A 622 24.74 32.22 17.02
CA GLY A 622 23.34 32.47 17.33
C GLY A 622 22.36 31.53 16.62
N PHE A 623 22.84 30.52 15.91
CA PHE A 623 21.95 29.52 15.30
C PHE A 623 21.37 28.59 16.35
N VAL A 624 20.10 28.22 16.14
CA VAL A 624 19.37 27.19 16.90
C VAL A 624 18.89 26.07 15.98
N SER A 625 18.43 24.99 16.56
CA SER A 625 17.92 23.84 15.80
C SER A 625 16.79 24.25 14.84
N GLY A 626 16.93 23.87 13.58
CA GLY A 626 15.89 24.03 12.57
C GLY A 626 14.73 23.05 12.73
N HIS A 627 14.79 22.09 13.66
CA HIS A 627 13.79 21.01 13.87
C HIS A 627 13.37 20.31 12.55
N ALA A 628 14.26 20.29 11.55
CA ALA A 628 13.97 19.75 10.23
C ALA A 628 13.65 18.23 10.23
N TYR A 629 13.96 17.56 11.31
CA TYR A 629 13.84 16.14 11.59
C TYR A 629 12.60 15.78 12.44
N ALA A 630 12.01 16.75 13.14
CA ALA A 630 11.00 16.51 14.18
C ALA A 630 9.56 16.63 13.69
N LYS A 631 8.59 16.15 14.49
CA LYS A 631 7.17 16.45 14.38
C LYS A 631 6.90 17.78 15.08
N GLY A 632 7.06 18.85 14.33
CA GLY A 632 6.93 20.22 14.79
C GLY A 632 6.92 21.18 13.61
N LEU A 633 6.97 22.49 13.93
CA LEU A 633 7.02 23.54 12.95
C LEU A 633 8.36 23.54 12.19
N ARG A 634 8.27 23.48 10.87
CA ARG A 634 9.39 23.74 9.95
C ARG A 634 9.57 25.26 9.79
N THR A 635 10.61 25.70 9.07
CA THR A 635 10.74 27.11 8.68
C THR A 635 9.45 27.60 8.03
N VAL A 636 8.97 28.76 8.42
CA VAL A 636 7.88 29.46 7.75
C VAL A 636 8.46 30.11 6.49
N LYS A 637 8.05 29.58 5.32
CA LYS A 637 8.51 30.11 4.03
C LYS A 637 7.89 31.48 3.79
N THR A 638 8.69 32.49 3.45
CA THR A 638 8.18 33.84 3.12
C THR A 638 8.59 34.26 1.71
N CYS A 639 7.89 35.20 1.16
CA CYS A 639 8.42 36.01 0.05
C CYS A 639 8.95 37.33 0.61
N VAL A 640 9.54 38.17 -0.23
CA VAL A 640 10.18 39.42 0.19
C VAL A 640 9.23 40.52 0.67
N GLY A 641 7.91 40.31 0.57
CA GLY A 641 6.88 41.17 1.12
C GLY A 641 6.85 42.62 0.58
N SER A 642 6.12 43.48 1.30
CA SER A 642 5.98 44.91 0.93
C SER A 642 7.29 45.69 0.99
N ASP A 643 8.25 45.25 1.80
CA ASP A 643 9.50 45.96 1.99
C ASP A 643 10.37 46.03 0.72
N TRP A 644 10.32 44.98 -0.07
CA TRP A 644 11.19 44.80 -1.24
C TRP A 644 10.44 44.57 -2.57
N CYS A 645 9.18 44.15 -2.50
CA CYS A 645 8.41 43.84 -3.71
C CYS A 645 7.38 44.91 -4.03
N ARG A 646 7.48 45.51 -5.24
CA ARG A 646 6.50 46.52 -5.71
C ARG A 646 5.04 46.05 -5.76
N PHE A 647 4.81 44.76 -5.67
CA PHE A 647 3.47 44.14 -5.64
C PHE A 647 3.07 43.62 -4.26
N GLY A 648 3.96 43.76 -3.27
CA GLY A 648 3.65 43.34 -1.90
C GLY A 648 2.57 44.23 -1.30
N THR A 649 1.53 43.63 -0.74
CA THR A 649 0.43 44.33 -0.08
C THR A 649 0.67 44.47 1.41
N GLN A 650 1.39 43.51 2.03
CA GLN A 650 1.70 43.51 3.47
C GLN A 650 3.10 42.91 3.69
N ASP A 651 3.63 43.06 4.92
CA ASP A 651 4.92 42.47 5.36
C ASP A 651 4.78 40.97 5.63
N SER A 652 5.04 40.16 4.60
CA SER A 652 5.05 38.72 4.72
C SER A 652 6.26 38.19 5.48
N THR A 653 7.39 38.88 5.43
CA THR A 653 8.63 38.47 6.09
C THR A 653 8.50 38.63 7.60
N GLY A 654 8.08 39.78 8.06
CA GLY A 654 7.87 40.07 9.49
C GLY A 654 6.83 39.17 10.12
N LEU A 655 5.66 39.00 9.47
CA LEU A 655 4.64 38.07 9.95
C LEU A 655 5.14 36.63 9.98
N GLY A 656 5.84 36.14 8.94
CA GLY A 656 6.38 34.81 8.89
C GLY A 656 7.40 34.53 10.00
N ILE A 657 8.32 35.47 10.26
CA ILE A 657 9.28 35.39 11.35
C ILE A 657 8.56 35.38 12.72
N ARG A 658 7.53 36.19 12.88
CA ARG A 658 6.75 36.30 14.11
C ARG A 658 6.02 34.97 14.41
N ILE A 659 5.34 34.37 13.43
CA ILE A 659 4.70 33.06 13.56
C ILE A 659 5.74 32.00 13.92
N GLU A 660 6.87 31.99 13.21
CA GLU A 660 7.90 30.97 13.41
C GLU A 660 8.52 31.06 14.82
N LYS A 661 8.87 32.25 15.31
CA LYS A 661 9.40 32.44 16.65
C LYS A 661 8.39 32.08 17.74
N PHE A 662 7.11 32.45 17.54
CA PHE A 662 6.06 32.17 18.50
C PHE A 662 5.80 30.68 18.71
N MET A 663 5.92 29.87 17.63
CA MET A 663 5.59 28.44 17.64
C MET A 663 6.81 27.52 17.71
N TRP A 664 8.04 28.09 17.71
CA TRP A 664 9.26 27.28 17.73
C TRP A 664 9.35 26.40 18.97
N GLY A 665 9.87 25.18 18.80
CA GLY A 665 10.00 24.20 19.90
C GLY A 665 8.71 23.45 20.25
N SER A 666 7.55 23.81 19.67
CA SER A 666 6.29 23.09 19.90
C SER A 666 6.27 21.75 19.17
N TRP A 667 5.80 20.68 19.85
CA TRP A 667 5.53 19.39 19.25
C TRP A 667 4.14 19.33 18.63
N THR A 668 4.05 18.65 17.48
CA THR A 668 2.80 18.41 16.72
C THR A 668 2.67 16.94 16.35
N PRO A 669 1.47 16.42 16.01
CA PRO A 669 1.29 15.02 15.60
C PRO A 669 2.21 14.60 14.44
N ALA A 670 2.36 15.50 13.45
CA ALA A 670 3.26 15.34 12.31
C ALA A 670 3.92 16.68 12.00
N LYS A 671 4.89 16.70 11.07
CA LYS A 671 5.53 17.95 10.63
C LYS A 671 4.51 18.97 10.12
N VAL A 672 4.66 20.23 10.49
CA VAL A 672 3.85 21.36 10.02
C VAL A 672 4.69 22.25 9.13
N LYS A 673 4.24 22.50 7.91
CA LYS A 673 4.84 23.41 6.95
C LYS A 673 3.94 24.62 6.79
N MET A 674 4.52 25.83 6.89
CA MET A 674 3.79 27.07 6.73
C MET A 674 4.43 27.98 5.68
N ALA A 675 3.65 28.90 5.15
CA ALA A 675 4.16 29.97 4.29
C ALA A 675 3.30 31.22 4.39
N VAL A 676 3.95 32.38 4.21
CA VAL A 676 3.32 33.70 4.12
C VAL A 676 3.71 34.34 2.80
N SER A 677 2.73 34.60 1.95
CA SER A 677 2.92 35.30 0.67
C SER A 677 2.44 36.75 0.79
N GLY A 678 3.27 37.70 0.45
CA GLY A 678 3.01 39.13 0.58
C GLY A 678 1.98 39.72 -0.41
N CYS A 679 1.41 38.90 -1.29
CA CYS A 679 0.33 39.29 -2.21
C CYS A 679 -0.30 38.05 -2.86
N PRO A 680 -1.44 38.18 -3.60
CA PRO A 680 -2.14 37.06 -4.26
C PRO A 680 -1.33 36.30 -5.32
N ARG A 681 -0.14 36.78 -5.74
CA ARG A 681 0.76 36.03 -6.64
C ARG A 681 1.35 34.77 -5.99
N ASN A 682 1.25 34.68 -4.67
CA ASN A 682 1.55 33.44 -3.93
C ASN A 682 2.99 32.89 -4.11
N CYS A 683 3.98 33.76 -4.21
CA CYS A 683 5.38 33.41 -4.46
C CYS A 683 5.99 32.51 -3.37
N ALA A 684 5.48 32.51 -2.15
CA ALA A 684 5.89 31.61 -1.09
C ALA A 684 5.14 30.26 -1.11
N GLU A 685 4.25 30.04 -2.09
CA GLU A 685 3.46 28.80 -2.26
C GLU A 685 2.56 28.50 -1.04
N ALA A 686 1.91 29.50 -0.49
CA ALA A 686 1.07 29.38 0.70
C ALA A 686 -0.10 28.40 0.48
N THR A 687 -0.63 28.33 -0.75
CA THR A 687 -1.79 27.47 -1.10
C THR A 687 -1.48 25.99 -1.24
N CYS A 688 -0.27 25.53 -0.91
CA CYS A 688 0.08 24.10 -0.86
C CYS A 688 0.80 23.72 0.45
N LYS A 689 0.58 24.50 1.52
CA LYS A 689 1.17 24.24 2.84
C LYS A 689 0.11 23.73 3.82
N ASP A 690 0.55 23.17 4.94
CA ASP A 690 -0.36 22.77 6.03
C ASP A 690 -1.16 23.97 6.53
N VAL A 691 -0.50 25.14 6.65
CA VAL A 691 -1.12 26.44 6.90
C VAL A 691 -0.45 27.48 6.01
N GLY A 692 -1.23 28.28 5.33
CA GLY A 692 -0.75 29.35 4.45
C GLY A 692 -1.42 30.68 4.74
N VAL A 693 -0.69 31.77 4.51
CA VAL A 693 -1.24 33.12 4.58
C VAL A 693 -0.98 33.82 3.26
N ILE A 694 -2.01 34.41 2.70
CA ILE A 694 -1.91 35.29 1.53
C ILE A 694 -2.28 36.70 1.99
N CYS A 695 -1.33 37.64 1.88
CA CYS A 695 -1.57 39.03 2.15
C CYS A 695 -2.40 39.67 1.02
N VAL A 696 -3.43 40.41 1.39
CA VAL A 696 -4.30 41.15 0.50
C VAL A 696 -4.44 42.59 1.01
N GLU A 697 -4.98 43.50 0.22
CA GLU A 697 -5.15 44.90 0.64
C GLU A 697 -6.02 45.06 1.89
N SER A 698 -7.01 44.16 2.04
CA SER A 698 -7.94 44.15 3.17
C SER A 698 -7.44 43.42 4.42
N GLY A 699 -6.22 42.83 4.39
CA GLY A 699 -5.65 42.06 5.51
C GLY A 699 -4.94 40.79 5.09
N PHE A 700 -5.27 39.66 5.78
CA PHE A 700 -4.57 38.40 5.67
C PHE A 700 -5.58 37.26 5.44
N GLU A 701 -5.53 36.62 4.28
CA GLU A 701 -6.29 35.41 4.01
C GLU A 701 -5.55 34.21 4.58
N ILE A 702 -6.18 33.51 5.53
CA ILE A 702 -5.63 32.30 6.15
C ILE A 702 -6.15 31.09 5.42
N HIS A 703 -5.25 30.20 5.05
CA HIS A 703 -5.51 28.94 4.36
C HIS A 703 -4.98 27.76 5.19
N PHE A 704 -5.58 26.58 5.05
CA PHE A 704 -5.17 25.37 5.76
C PHE A 704 -5.38 24.10 4.94
N ALA A 705 -4.86 22.98 5.43
CA ALA A 705 -5.04 21.63 4.87
C ALA A 705 -4.45 21.39 3.47
N GLY A 706 -3.43 22.17 3.05
CA GLY A 706 -2.68 21.90 1.85
C GLY A 706 -1.58 20.85 2.04
N ALA A 707 -1.15 20.25 0.94
CA ALA A 707 -0.05 19.31 0.88
C ALA A 707 0.69 19.39 -0.46
N ALA A 708 2.02 19.26 -0.40
CA ALA A 708 2.89 19.07 -1.55
C ALA A 708 3.96 18.03 -1.16
N GLY A 709 3.73 16.79 -1.53
CA GLY A 709 4.57 15.66 -1.19
C GLY A 709 4.04 14.40 -1.88
N LEU A 710 3.88 13.30 -1.16
CA LEU A 710 3.23 12.08 -1.69
C LEU A 710 1.80 12.37 -2.16
N ASP A 711 1.08 13.19 -1.39
CA ASP A 711 -0.21 13.72 -1.80
C ASP A 711 -0.03 15.20 -2.21
N ILE A 712 -0.66 15.61 -3.29
CA ILE A 712 -0.72 17.00 -3.76
C ILE A 712 -2.14 17.48 -3.54
N LYS A 713 -2.30 18.51 -2.70
CA LYS A 713 -3.60 19.09 -2.39
C LYS A 713 -3.48 20.61 -2.21
N GLY A 714 -4.35 21.36 -2.87
CA GLY A 714 -4.56 22.77 -2.58
C GLY A 714 -5.14 22.97 -1.18
N THR A 715 -4.96 24.16 -0.63
CA THR A 715 -5.52 24.55 0.68
C THR A 715 -6.99 24.88 0.58
N GLU A 716 -7.69 24.70 1.70
CA GLU A 716 -8.99 25.31 1.94
C GLU A 716 -8.83 26.70 2.57
N LYS A 717 -9.68 27.65 2.24
CA LYS A 717 -9.66 28.96 2.86
C LYS A 717 -10.31 28.88 4.25
N LEU A 718 -9.59 29.26 5.28
CA LEU A 718 -10.11 29.37 6.64
C LEU A 718 -10.94 30.64 6.78
N GLY A 719 -10.35 31.81 6.46
CA GLY A 719 -11.02 33.11 6.53
C GLY A 719 -10.09 34.26 6.20
N LEU A 720 -10.60 35.49 6.35
CA LEU A 720 -9.89 36.76 6.21
C LEU A 720 -9.88 37.49 7.55
N VAL A 721 -8.71 37.96 7.97
CA VAL A 721 -8.52 38.77 9.17
C VAL A 721 -7.80 40.08 8.81
N ARG A 722 -7.91 41.10 9.68
CA ARG A 722 -7.48 42.44 9.33
C ARG A 722 -6.07 42.81 9.81
N SER A 723 -5.60 42.18 10.86
CA SER A 723 -4.31 42.48 11.48
C SER A 723 -3.42 41.27 11.61
N GLU A 724 -2.12 41.49 11.76
CA GLU A 724 -1.14 40.41 12.04
C GLU A 724 -1.40 39.69 13.37
N ASP A 725 -1.91 40.44 14.39
CA ASP A 725 -2.25 39.86 15.67
C ASP A 725 -3.40 38.86 15.55
N GLU A 726 -4.44 39.23 14.82
CA GLU A 726 -5.55 38.34 14.49
C GLU A 726 -5.06 37.12 13.68
N ALA A 727 -4.18 37.35 12.68
CA ALA A 727 -3.63 36.26 11.88
C ALA A 727 -2.83 35.28 12.76
N LEU A 728 -1.99 35.78 13.65
CA LEU A 728 -1.22 34.97 14.60
C LEU A 728 -2.17 34.17 15.52
N GLU A 729 -3.16 34.83 16.12
CA GLU A 729 -4.14 34.17 17.02
C GLU A 729 -4.86 33.02 16.31
N HIS A 730 -5.41 33.25 15.12
CA HIS A 730 -6.15 32.23 14.36
C HIS A 730 -5.26 31.05 13.95
N ILE A 731 -4.04 31.30 13.48
CA ILE A 731 -3.08 30.27 13.06
C ILE A 731 -2.66 29.41 14.27
N VAL A 732 -2.35 30.06 15.39
CA VAL A 732 -1.94 29.37 16.62
C VAL A 732 -3.08 28.55 17.19
N ALA A 733 -4.30 29.08 17.20
CA ALA A 733 -5.50 28.36 17.64
C ALA A 733 -5.78 27.14 16.74
N LEU A 734 -5.68 27.28 15.41
CA LEU A 734 -5.83 26.17 14.47
C LEU A 734 -4.80 25.05 14.74
N VAL A 735 -3.54 25.42 14.95
CA VAL A 735 -2.49 24.43 15.23
C VAL A 735 -2.69 23.79 16.59
N GLN A 736 -3.18 24.51 17.59
CA GLN A 736 -3.51 23.91 18.90
C GLN A 736 -4.70 22.95 18.79
N MET A 737 -5.75 23.31 18.06
CA MET A 737 -6.84 22.39 17.76
C MET A 737 -6.32 21.09 17.11
N TYR A 738 -5.45 21.21 16.12
CA TYR A 738 -4.80 20.06 15.48
C TYR A 738 -3.93 19.28 16.47
N ARG A 739 -3.17 19.93 17.35
CA ARG A 739 -2.36 19.26 18.39
C ARG A 739 -3.23 18.41 19.34
N GLU A 740 -4.42 18.88 19.68
CA GLU A 740 -5.34 18.23 20.61
C GLU A 740 -6.20 17.14 19.98
N GLN A 741 -6.39 17.14 18.66
CA GLN A 741 -7.32 16.24 17.96
C GLN A 741 -6.63 15.36 16.90
N GLY A 742 -5.44 15.73 16.43
CA GLY A 742 -4.71 14.97 15.42
C GLY A 742 -4.18 13.65 15.96
N HIS A 743 -4.29 12.59 15.17
CA HIS A 743 -3.65 11.32 15.46
C HIS A 743 -2.14 11.42 15.24
N TYR A 744 -1.35 10.69 16.01
CA TYR A 744 0.10 10.70 15.80
C TYR A 744 0.46 10.24 14.38
N LEU A 745 1.32 11.00 13.68
CA LEU A 745 1.70 10.92 12.28
C LEU A 745 0.60 11.39 11.28
N GLU A 746 -0.58 11.78 11.73
CA GLU A 746 -1.59 12.36 10.85
C GLU A 746 -1.22 13.81 10.48
N ARG A 747 -1.21 14.15 9.18
CA ARG A 747 -0.97 15.52 8.68
C ARG A 747 -2.23 16.37 8.76
N ILE A 748 -2.07 17.71 8.83
CA ILE A 748 -3.20 18.65 8.93
C ILE A 748 -4.27 18.42 7.86
N TYR A 749 -3.90 18.12 6.60
CA TYR A 749 -4.89 17.90 5.54
C TYR A 749 -5.72 16.61 5.73
N LYS A 750 -5.15 15.56 6.35
CA LYS A 750 -5.89 14.33 6.71
C LYS A 750 -6.78 14.56 7.91
N TRP A 751 -6.24 15.20 8.94
CA TRP A 751 -6.98 15.59 10.13
C TRP A 751 -8.16 16.50 9.80
N ALA A 752 -7.94 17.56 9.02
CA ALA A 752 -8.99 18.50 8.63
C ALA A 752 -10.10 17.83 7.78
N LYS A 753 -9.72 16.87 6.91
CA LYS A 753 -10.70 16.06 6.16
C LYS A 753 -11.52 15.17 7.12
N ARG A 754 -10.89 14.57 8.13
CA ARG A 754 -11.53 13.70 9.12
C ARG A 754 -12.50 14.48 10.04
N ILE A 755 -12.10 15.67 10.48
CA ILE A 755 -12.93 16.54 11.35
C ILE A 755 -14.04 17.24 10.55
N GLY A 756 -13.80 17.51 9.27
CA GLY A 756 -14.64 18.36 8.41
C GLY A 756 -14.10 19.80 8.33
N TYR A 757 -13.91 20.31 7.11
CA TYR A 757 -13.36 21.68 6.92
C TYR A 757 -14.25 22.77 7.54
N ASP A 758 -15.56 22.61 7.43
CA ASP A 758 -16.52 23.59 7.98
C ASP A 758 -16.52 23.58 9.51
N GLU A 759 -16.34 22.41 10.14
CA GLU A 759 -16.20 22.30 11.60
C GLU A 759 -14.94 22.99 12.10
N VAL A 760 -13.81 22.83 11.39
CA VAL A 760 -12.57 23.54 11.73
C VAL A 760 -12.80 25.05 11.58
N ARG A 761 -13.43 25.47 10.49
CA ARG A 761 -13.75 26.89 10.23
C ARG A 761 -14.66 27.44 11.32
N ARG A 762 -15.72 26.73 11.66
CA ARG A 762 -16.65 27.12 12.71
C ARG A 762 -15.96 27.32 14.07
N GLN A 763 -15.08 26.40 14.48
CA GLN A 763 -14.39 26.51 15.78
C GLN A 763 -13.31 27.61 15.80
N ILE A 764 -12.68 27.93 14.68
CA ILE A 764 -11.57 28.88 14.63
C ILE A 764 -12.00 30.27 14.16
N MET A 765 -12.90 30.40 13.19
CA MET A 765 -13.33 31.70 12.66
C MET A 765 -14.57 32.22 13.38
N ASP A 766 -15.59 31.37 13.58
CA ASP A 766 -16.91 31.82 13.98
C ASP A 766 -17.09 31.81 15.51
N ASP A 767 -16.33 30.97 16.24
CA ASP A 767 -16.40 30.81 17.69
C ASP A 767 -15.18 31.48 18.37
N ALA A 768 -15.32 32.76 18.72
CA ALA A 768 -14.24 33.54 19.32
C ALA A 768 -13.76 32.99 20.68
N ASP A 769 -14.68 32.45 21.49
CA ASP A 769 -14.34 31.90 22.82
C ASP A 769 -13.53 30.61 22.69
N ARG A 770 -13.91 29.72 21.78
CA ARG A 770 -13.15 28.49 21.50
C ARG A 770 -11.77 28.82 20.89
N ARG A 771 -11.72 29.72 19.94
CA ARG A 771 -10.45 30.17 19.37
C ARG A 771 -9.53 30.70 20.45
N LYS A 772 -10.03 31.58 21.30
CA LYS A 772 -9.28 32.14 22.43
C LYS A 772 -8.79 31.03 23.37
N ALA A 773 -9.64 30.09 23.72
CA ALA A 773 -9.28 28.96 24.57
C ALA A 773 -8.19 28.08 23.96
N TYR A 774 -8.20 27.84 22.64
CA TYR A 774 -7.11 27.13 21.95
C TYR A 774 -5.82 27.95 21.98
N PHE A 775 -5.89 29.23 21.69
CA PHE A 775 -4.74 30.13 21.75
C PHE A 775 -4.09 30.14 23.13
N ASP A 776 -4.88 30.33 24.20
CA ASP A 776 -4.40 30.38 25.58
C ASP A 776 -3.74 29.04 26.00
N ARG A 777 -4.31 27.89 25.61
CA ARG A 777 -3.68 26.58 25.87
C ARG A 777 -2.38 26.40 25.08
N PHE A 778 -2.28 26.91 23.88
CA PHE A 778 -1.01 26.93 23.15
C PHE A 778 0.03 27.75 23.91
N VAL A 779 -0.31 28.99 24.29
CA VAL A 779 0.58 29.86 25.05
C VAL A 779 1.03 29.21 26.35
N PHE A 780 0.12 28.57 27.06
CA PHE A 780 0.46 27.81 28.26
C PHE A 780 1.47 26.71 27.97
N SER A 781 1.21 25.90 26.93
CA SER A 781 2.12 24.80 26.55
C SER A 781 3.50 25.26 26.12
N GLN A 782 3.64 26.48 25.55
CA GLN A 782 4.94 27.05 25.16
C GLN A 782 5.86 27.37 26.35
N LYS A 783 5.34 27.52 27.56
CA LYS A 783 6.16 27.67 28.78
C LYS A 783 6.99 26.41 29.06
N PHE A 784 6.56 25.27 28.55
CA PHE A 784 7.19 23.95 28.71
C PHE A 784 7.74 23.44 27.37
N ALA A 785 7.85 24.32 26.35
CA ALA A 785 8.42 23.95 25.07
C ALA A 785 9.91 23.57 25.23
N GLN A 786 10.37 22.74 24.29
CA GLN A 786 11.74 22.27 24.28
C GLN A 786 12.71 23.46 24.22
N VAL A 787 13.67 23.50 25.13
CA VAL A 787 14.85 24.39 25.01
C VAL A 787 15.64 23.97 23.78
N ASP A 788 16.46 24.86 23.20
CA ASP A 788 17.23 24.50 22.03
C ASP A 788 18.05 23.23 22.25
N PRO A 789 17.70 22.12 21.56
CA PRO A 789 18.32 20.84 21.78
C PRO A 789 19.81 20.81 21.41
N TRP A 790 20.26 21.69 20.52
CA TRP A 790 21.64 21.75 20.10
C TRP A 790 22.54 22.31 21.21
N SER A 791 22.11 23.39 21.85
CA SER A 791 22.86 23.98 22.99
C SER A 791 22.94 23.02 24.18
N GLU A 792 21.87 22.26 24.45
CA GLU A 792 21.86 21.26 25.49
C GLU A 792 22.88 20.11 25.22
N ARG A 793 22.92 19.59 23.98
CA ARG A 793 23.89 18.53 23.64
C ARG A 793 25.30 19.01 23.49
N ALA A 794 25.50 20.21 22.99
CA ALA A 794 26.82 20.86 22.99
C ALA A 794 27.38 21.03 24.39
N SER A 795 26.53 21.25 25.41
CA SER A 795 26.95 21.31 26.83
C SER A 795 27.12 19.94 27.47
N GLY A 796 26.84 18.84 26.78
CA GLY A 796 27.10 17.48 27.18
C GLY A 796 25.91 16.66 27.65
N LYS A 797 24.66 17.12 27.45
CA LYS A 797 23.47 16.31 27.66
C LYS A 797 23.47 15.13 26.69
N ASP A 798 23.09 13.95 27.15
CA ASP A 798 22.96 12.72 26.34
C ASP A 798 24.27 12.33 25.59
N LYS A 799 25.42 12.52 26.16
CA LYS A 799 26.73 12.20 25.53
C LYS A 799 26.80 10.78 24.96
N HIS A 800 26.12 9.82 25.61
CA HIS A 800 26.10 8.42 25.20
C HIS A 800 25.53 8.23 23.82
N GLU A 801 24.58 9.07 23.39
CA GLU A 801 23.98 8.99 22.04
C GLU A 801 24.97 9.29 20.90
N PHE A 802 26.03 10.03 21.19
CA PHE A 802 27.03 10.52 20.22
C PHE A 802 28.35 9.76 20.24
N ARG A 803 28.48 8.73 21.12
CA ARG A 803 29.67 7.88 21.17
C ARG A 803 29.68 6.85 20.04
N SER A 804 30.87 6.49 19.58
CA SER A 804 31.06 5.35 18.67
C SER A 804 30.69 4.04 19.36
N MET A 805 30.00 3.14 18.67
CA MET A 805 29.68 1.80 19.19
C MET A 805 30.97 1.01 19.55
N ALA A 806 32.05 1.20 18.79
CA ALA A 806 33.35 0.57 19.07
C ALA A 806 33.93 1.04 20.41
N THR A 807 33.77 2.34 20.77
CA THR A 807 34.21 2.89 22.05
C THR A 807 33.38 2.36 23.21
N LEU A 808 32.06 2.17 23.01
CA LEU A 808 31.19 1.63 24.06
C LEU A 808 31.50 0.17 24.39
N SER A 809 31.90 -0.64 23.40
CA SER A 809 32.25 -2.06 23.61
C SER A 809 33.60 -2.26 24.38
N LEU A 810 34.50 -1.30 24.27
CA LEU A 810 35.78 -1.32 25.00
C LEU A 810 35.61 -0.90 26.47
N GLU A 811 34.77 0.09 26.75
CA GLU A 811 34.48 0.52 28.12
C GLU A 811 33.65 -0.50 28.93
N ALA A 812 32.87 -1.35 28.28
CA ALA A 812 32.10 -2.41 28.93
C ALA A 812 32.93 -3.67 29.27
N ALA A 813 34.15 -3.75 28.79
CA ALA A 813 35.08 -4.86 29.04
C ALA A 813 36.06 -4.59 30.25
N GLU A 814 36.09 -3.36 30.74
CA GLU A 814 36.81 -2.97 31.95
C GLU A 814 35.87 -2.89 33.18
#